data_18a8dda3e6034ac504f4f1c1b919aa00
#
_entry.id   18a8dda3e6034ac504f4f1c1b919aa00
#
_cell.length_a   1.000
_cell.length_b   1.000
_cell.length_c   1.000
_cell.angle_alpha   90.00
_cell.angle_beta   90.00
_cell.angle_gamma   90.00
#
_symmetry.space_group_name_H-M   'P 1'
#
loop_
_entity.id
_entity.type
_entity.pdbx_description
1 polymer ?
#
loop_
_entity_poly.entity_id
_entity_poly.type
_entity_poly.pdbx_seq_one_letter_code
_entity_poly.pdbx_strand_id
1 'polypeptide(L)'
;MNKCYALVWNVSQGCWNVVSEGSRRRGKPAGAKAAIASALALLGATALAPAYALPSGGTVVGGSANGEIHLSGGNSLSVNQKVDKLIANWDSFSVAAGERVIFNQPSSSSIALNRVIGTKASDIQGRIDANGQVFLVNPNGVLFGRGAQVNVGGLVASTLDITDAEFNGNSSRYRFTGPSTNGVLNHGGAITAAEGGSIALLGAQVDNRGTVLAQMGGVGLGAGSDLTLNFDGNKLLDIRVDAGVANALASNGGLLKADGGRVLMAARTANALLNTVVNSQGAIEARSLRGKNGRIVLDGGPDGKVMVGGALSANALKGPGHGGTVEVRGQAVEVALGTQVNTLASNGLNGTWKIAADKIDVRPSAVSDGVTVHADTLSRNLASTNIELVSTKGDLDLDGSVSWASGNRLGLGSAADLTLNGRLNASGAKAGLELKAEGAIDINDKIVLGGAGSALAMDAGEGHRVNGTASVSLAGANATYVSGGYYYTVVQNLAQLQAINKNLDGLYVLGGNILGGSYYCTALQSIGGPAGVFSGTLDGLGNSIGNLSISNTGPNVGLFARSSGTLSNLKLNNLRVSDNTYGSGPSSLGALVGINSGRIANVSASGVSVVGSRLRSNALGGLVGRNISGQIANASVSGGVTGYAASTAVGGLVGENFTTAWGPEAVIENAHSNVHVAAQSTERNSLGGVGGLVGLNAKATIRASGSQGKVETYRPGLNVGGLVGYNMFGHVSDSSASGQVEAGGAGNTGGLVGLSSGGEIFRSQASGSVYSKGGLATGGLIGKAEGNGMLGNLKASGSVTDQGGADLGGLVGNNSQSAIETAEATGKVSGGSNSRVGGLIGHNLGGSVAHAISRGDVSGGFNSLVGGLVGHNGGELVNVDASGRVSAAASASVGGLVGSNAGSILSARSSSTVNSGGRSRIGGLVGENQIQGRIVSSMSEGTVSGDYYVSMGGLAGVNLGSIEY
;
A
#
# COMPACT_ATOMS: atom_id res chain seq x y z
N MET A 1 -12.83 60.60 -9.72
CA MET A 1 -11.39 60.40 -9.59
C MET A 1 -11.13 58.91 -9.74
N ASN A 2 -10.69 58.46 -10.95
CA ASN A 2 -10.31 57.08 -11.20
C ASN A 2 -8.98 56.80 -10.52
N LYS A 3 -8.98 55.86 -9.56
CA LYS A 3 -7.72 55.37 -8.96
C LYS A 3 -7.25 54.18 -9.81
N CYS A 4 -6.11 54.35 -10.49
CA CYS A 4 -5.43 53.26 -11.17
C CYS A 4 -4.64 52.45 -10.17
N TYR A 5 -4.70 51.13 -10.26
CA TYR A 5 -3.93 50.21 -9.43
C TYR A 5 -3.08 49.31 -10.35
N ALA A 6 -1.85 49.03 -9.91
CA ALA A 6 -0.96 48.11 -10.59
C ALA A 6 -0.87 46.78 -9.79
N LEU A 7 -0.79 45.66 -10.51
CA LEU A 7 -0.52 44.36 -9.92
C LEU A 7 1.00 44.14 -9.83
N VAL A 8 1.49 43.88 -8.63
CA VAL A 8 2.93 43.59 -8.40
C VAL A 8 3.02 42.19 -7.74
N TRP A 9 3.85 41.35 -8.32
CA TRP A 9 4.13 40.03 -7.77
C TRP A 9 4.94 40.12 -6.49
N ASN A 10 4.42 39.61 -5.39
CA ASN A 10 5.13 39.53 -4.12
C ASN A 10 5.86 38.20 -4.02
N VAL A 11 7.17 38.22 -4.22
CA VAL A 11 8.02 37.03 -4.25
C VAL A 11 8.08 36.33 -2.88
N SER A 12 7.92 37.09 -1.79
CA SER A 12 7.96 36.51 -0.43
C SER A 12 6.67 35.84 0.03
N GLN A 13 5.56 36.14 -0.63
CA GLN A 13 4.24 35.60 -0.31
C GLN A 13 3.64 34.75 -1.45
N GLY A 14 4.31 34.67 -2.61
CA GLY A 14 3.89 33.89 -3.75
C GLY A 14 2.54 34.29 -4.36
N CYS A 15 2.13 35.58 -4.23
CA CYS A 15 0.85 36.07 -4.72
C CYS A 15 0.95 37.45 -5.37
N TRP A 16 -0.06 37.79 -6.19
CA TRP A 16 -0.21 39.11 -6.79
C TRP A 16 -0.87 40.06 -5.79
N ASN A 17 -0.19 41.17 -5.45
CA ASN A 17 -0.73 42.26 -4.63
C ASN A 17 -1.14 43.46 -5.47
N VAL A 18 -2.29 44.06 -5.15
CA VAL A 18 -2.74 45.30 -5.76
C VAL A 18 -2.08 46.50 -5.01
N VAL A 19 -1.28 47.30 -5.70
CA VAL A 19 -0.60 48.47 -5.14
C VAL A 19 -0.99 49.72 -5.88
N SER A 20 -0.97 50.89 -5.18
CA SER A 20 -1.27 52.18 -5.80
C SER A 20 -0.07 52.64 -6.67
N GLU A 21 -0.36 53.41 -7.72
CA GLU A 21 0.58 53.85 -8.76
C GLU A 21 1.80 54.67 -8.22
N GLY A 22 1.79 55.07 -6.96
CA GLY A 22 2.88 55.84 -6.33
C GLY A 22 3.99 55.05 -5.64
N SER A 23 3.96 53.72 -5.65
CA SER A 23 4.98 52.91 -5.01
C SER A 23 6.19 52.71 -5.95
N ARG A 24 7.24 53.50 -5.74
CA ARG A 24 8.55 53.37 -6.45
C ARG A 24 9.17 52.00 -6.15
N ARG A 25 9.57 51.28 -7.21
CA ARG A 25 10.48 50.12 -7.12
C ARG A 25 11.73 50.49 -6.32
N ARG A 26 11.88 50.02 -5.11
CA ARG A 26 13.19 49.92 -4.46
C ARG A 26 13.97 48.80 -5.13
N GLY A 27 15.17 49.13 -5.61
CA GLY A 27 16.07 48.19 -6.27
C GLY A 27 16.39 46.98 -5.38
N LYS A 28 16.53 45.85 -6.02
CA LYS A 28 16.97 44.58 -5.42
C LYS A 28 18.34 44.77 -4.74
N PRO A 29 18.58 44.21 -3.55
CA PRO A 29 19.96 44.02 -3.10
C PRO A 29 20.61 42.97 -4.05
N ALA A 30 21.76 43.35 -4.60
CA ALA A 30 22.60 42.46 -5.38
C ALA A 30 23.24 41.43 -4.44
N GLY A 31 22.67 40.23 -4.38
CA GLY A 31 23.20 39.11 -3.65
C GLY A 31 22.93 37.82 -4.40
N ALA A 32 23.99 37.15 -4.78
CA ALA A 32 24.06 35.79 -5.29
C ALA A 32 23.82 35.51 -6.80
N LYS A 33 23.86 36.51 -7.69
CA LYS A 33 24.06 36.27 -9.13
C LYS A 33 25.32 36.94 -9.73
N ALA A 34 26.13 37.56 -8.92
CA ALA A 34 27.31 38.27 -9.36
C ALA A 34 28.62 37.45 -9.37
N ALA A 35 28.60 36.21 -8.91
CA ALA A 35 29.80 35.35 -8.91
C ALA A 35 30.08 34.65 -10.26
N ILE A 36 29.17 34.70 -11.21
CA ILE A 36 29.37 34.11 -12.56
C ILE A 36 29.65 35.22 -13.59
N ALA A 37 29.29 36.47 -13.30
CA ALA A 37 29.50 37.59 -14.22
C ALA A 37 30.78 38.36 -14.00
N SER A 38 31.47 38.18 -12.86
CA SER A 38 32.68 38.94 -12.54
C SER A 38 33.98 38.33 -13.07
N ALA A 39 33.95 37.13 -13.64
CA ALA A 39 35.09 36.60 -14.41
C ALA A 39 35.07 37.00 -15.91
N LEU A 40 33.98 37.59 -16.38
CA LEU A 40 33.81 37.99 -17.79
C LEU A 40 33.81 39.50 -18.01
N ALA A 41 33.86 40.32 -16.96
CA ALA A 41 33.82 41.79 -17.11
C ALA A 41 35.19 42.50 -17.21
N LEU A 42 36.28 41.76 -17.26
CA LEU A 42 37.61 42.34 -17.41
C LEU A 42 38.22 42.20 -18.82
N LEU A 43 37.42 41.78 -19.80
CA LEU A 43 37.88 41.63 -21.20
C LEU A 43 37.13 42.52 -22.22
N GLY A 44 36.53 43.60 -21.77
CA GLY A 44 35.72 44.41 -22.65
C GLY A 44 35.99 45.92 -22.64
N ALA A 45 37.20 46.40 -22.82
CA ALA A 45 37.48 47.74 -23.28
C ALA A 45 38.97 47.94 -23.63
N THR A 46 39.43 47.33 -24.69
CA THR A 46 40.57 47.91 -25.46
C THR A 46 40.25 47.78 -26.94
N ALA A 47 40.29 48.88 -27.63
CA ALA A 47 40.02 49.05 -29.06
C ALA A 47 40.96 48.18 -29.90
N LEU A 48 40.41 47.33 -30.68
CA LEU A 48 40.58 46.91 -32.04
C LEU A 48 41.90 47.18 -32.71
N ALA A 49 42.86 46.33 -32.46
CA ALA A 49 43.67 45.76 -33.54
C ALA A 49 43.13 44.30 -33.72
N PRO A 50 43.07 43.70 -34.91
CA PRO A 50 42.84 42.29 -35.06
C PRO A 50 44.01 41.57 -34.39
N ALA A 51 43.82 41.16 -33.14
CA ALA A 51 44.80 40.33 -32.45
C ALA A 51 44.65 38.94 -33.08
N TYR A 52 45.54 38.59 -33.94
CA TYR A 52 45.70 37.19 -34.40
C TYR A 52 45.94 36.34 -33.18
N ALA A 53 45.09 35.38 -32.91
CA ALA A 53 45.15 34.55 -31.75
C ALA A 53 45.36 33.07 -32.12
N LEU A 54 46.00 32.80 -33.27
CA LEU A 54 46.39 31.44 -33.65
C LEU A 54 47.22 30.78 -32.52
N PRO A 55 47.15 29.46 -32.36
CA PRO A 55 47.94 28.71 -31.41
C PRO A 55 49.44 29.09 -31.50
N SER A 56 50.07 29.34 -30.35
CA SER A 56 51.47 29.84 -30.28
C SER A 56 52.34 28.92 -29.45
N GLY A 57 53.65 28.96 -29.74
CA GLY A 57 54.65 28.16 -29.02
C GLY A 57 54.57 26.67 -29.28
N GLY A 58 53.98 26.27 -30.40
CA GLY A 58 53.77 24.87 -30.72
C GLY A 58 55.06 24.07 -30.93
N THR A 59 55.23 23.02 -30.16
CA THR A 59 56.38 22.07 -30.28
C THR A 59 55.89 20.64 -30.40
N VAL A 60 56.35 19.90 -31.40
CA VAL A 60 56.04 18.49 -31.61
C VAL A 60 56.97 17.61 -30.79
N VAL A 61 56.44 16.76 -29.93
CA VAL A 61 57.20 15.80 -29.15
C VAL A 61 57.76 14.72 -30.05
N GLY A 62 59.08 14.48 -30.00
CA GLY A 62 59.78 13.62 -30.93
C GLY A 62 60.22 14.30 -32.22
N GLY A 63 60.01 15.62 -32.36
CA GLY A 63 60.54 16.44 -33.45
C GLY A 63 59.84 16.29 -34.80
N SER A 64 60.45 16.76 -35.86
CA SER A 64 59.91 16.77 -37.23
C SER A 64 59.64 15.40 -37.84
N ALA A 65 60.19 14.33 -37.25
CA ALA A 65 59.88 12.95 -37.66
C ALA A 65 58.42 12.60 -37.41
N ASN A 66 57.84 13.16 -36.34
CA ASN A 66 56.43 12.88 -35.97
C ASN A 66 55.43 13.88 -36.61
N GLY A 67 55.88 15.09 -36.92
CA GLY A 67 55.01 16.10 -37.55
C GLY A 67 55.64 17.48 -37.60
N GLU A 68 55.02 18.42 -38.34
CA GLU A 68 55.45 19.80 -38.55
C GLU A 68 54.28 20.80 -38.36
N ILE A 69 54.59 21.95 -37.81
CA ILE A 69 53.62 23.04 -37.57
C ILE A 69 54.00 24.18 -38.47
N HIS A 70 53.10 24.61 -39.38
CA HIS A 70 53.33 25.67 -40.32
C HIS A 70 52.25 26.76 -40.28
N LEU A 71 52.68 28.04 -40.29
CA LEU A 71 51.82 29.18 -40.54
C LEU A 71 51.59 29.30 -42.03
N SER A 72 50.35 29.16 -42.48
CA SER A 72 49.98 29.27 -43.89
C SER A 72 49.16 30.52 -44.11
N GLY A 73 49.80 31.64 -44.54
CA GLY A 73 49.19 32.94 -44.81
C GLY A 73 48.43 33.53 -43.61
N GLY A 74 48.98 34.41 -42.89
CA GLY A 74 48.52 35.26 -41.77
C GLY A 74 47.45 34.81 -40.78
N ASN A 75 46.43 34.07 -41.24
CA ASN A 75 45.28 33.64 -40.44
C ASN A 75 44.99 32.10 -40.47
N SER A 76 45.97 31.31 -40.95
CA SER A 76 45.83 29.83 -41.00
C SER A 76 47.07 29.13 -40.45
N LEU A 77 46.89 28.14 -39.58
CA LEU A 77 47.92 27.30 -39.03
C LEU A 77 47.66 25.84 -39.49
N SER A 78 48.69 25.17 -40.01
CA SER A 78 48.64 23.77 -40.41
C SER A 78 49.51 22.92 -39.48
N VAL A 79 48.98 21.84 -39.00
CA VAL A 79 49.68 20.78 -38.28
C VAL A 79 49.73 19.54 -39.18
N ASN A 80 50.89 19.23 -39.72
CA ASN A 80 51.11 18.11 -40.61
C ASN A 80 51.61 16.91 -39.79
N GLN A 81 50.76 15.99 -39.43
CA GLN A 81 51.07 14.81 -38.66
C GLN A 81 51.61 13.70 -39.59
N LYS A 82 52.71 13.04 -39.16
CA LYS A 82 53.37 12.01 -39.95
C LYS A 82 53.23 10.57 -39.33
N VAL A 83 52.74 10.52 -38.06
CA VAL A 83 52.58 9.30 -37.26
C VAL A 83 51.11 9.13 -36.84
N ASP A 84 50.70 7.91 -36.48
CA ASP A 84 49.31 7.69 -36.05
C ASP A 84 48.93 8.42 -34.75
N LYS A 85 49.88 8.63 -33.83
CA LYS A 85 49.68 9.39 -32.60
C LYS A 85 50.71 10.51 -32.49
N LEU A 86 50.25 11.73 -32.56
CA LEU A 86 51.06 12.92 -32.41
C LEU A 86 50.83 13.59 -31.08
N ILE A 87 51.86 14.03 -30.39
CA ILE A 87 51.79 14.95 -29.21
C ILE A 87 52.39 16.28 -29.60
N ALA A 88 51.63 17.36 -29.46
CA ALA A 88 52.06 18.74 -29.62
C ALA A 88 51.78 19.55 -28.34
N ASN A 89 52.84 20.16 -27.78
CA ASN A 89 52.71 21.07 -26.65
C ASN A 89 52.63 22.50 -27.14
N TRP A 90 51.77 23.33 -26.52
CA TRP A 90 51.47 24.69 -26.93
C TRP A 90 51.59 25.66 -25.74
N ASP A 91 52.11 26.86 -25.93
CA ASP A 91 52.04 27.92 -24.94
C ASP A 91 50.58 28.46 -24.84
N SER A 92 49.91 28.56 -25.97
CA SER A 92 48.46 28.89 -26.03
C SER A 92 47.81 28.20 -27.23
N PHE A 93 46.56 27.81 -27.08
CA PHE A 93 45.76 27.26 -28.17
C PHE A 93 44.41 27.97 -28.23
N SER A 94 44.38 29.09 -28.96
CA SER A 94 43.18 29.87 -29.25
C SER A 94 43.04 30.06 -30.75
N VAL A 95 41.81 30.32 -31.26
CA VAL A 95 41.56 30.53 -32.69
C VAL A 95 40.58 31.68 -32.78
N ALA A 96 40.99 32.84 -33.23
CA ALA A 96 40.13 34.02 -33.33
C ALA A 96 39.14 33.91 -34.49
N ALA A 97 38.09 34.71 -34.45
CA ALA A 97 37.14 34.79 -35.54
C ALA A 97 37.86 35.11 -36.89
N GLY A 98 37.59 34.27 -37.91
CA GLY A 98 38.26 34.38 -39.22
C GLY A 98 39.60 33.65 -39.30
N GLU A 99 40.10 33.09 -38.20
CA GLU A 99 41.29 32.23 -38.21
C GLU A 99 40.92 30.74 -38.36
N ARG A 100 41.90 29.93 -38.81
CA ARG A 100 41.71 28.50 -39.05
C ARG A 100 42.92 27.68 -38.63
N VAL A 101 42.65 26.56 -37.97
CA VAL A 101 43.66 25.52 -37.70
C VAL A 101 43.31 24.28 -38.47
N ILE A 102 44.27 23.69 -39.22
CA ILE A 102 44.11 22.52 -40.02
C ILE A 102 45.04 21.40 -39.56
N PHE A 103 44.50 20.24 -39.26
CA PHE A 103 45.26 19.01 -38.98
C PHE A 103 45.22 18.10 -40.21
N ASN A 104 46.38 17.93 -40.84
CA ASN A 104 46.58 16.98 -41.93
C ASN A 104 47.16 15.70 -41.32
N GLN A 105 46.37 14.69 -41.19
CA GLN A 105 46.69 13.45 -40.48
C GLN A 105 46.76 12.24 -41.44
N PRO A 106 47.58 11.23 -41.14
CA PRO A 106 47.76 10.05 -42.02
C PRO A 106 46.48 9.31 -42.32
N SER A 107 45.56 9.25 -41.37
CA SER A 107 44.28 8.54 -41.54
C SER A 107 43.15 9.15 -40.68
N SER A 108 41.94 8.73 -40.90
CA SER A 108 40.79 9.13 -40.07
C SER A 108 40.86 8.59 -38.64
N SER A 109 41.69 7.58 -38.38
CA SER A 109 41.93 7.00 -37.06
C SER A 109 43.14 7.62 -36.33
N SER A 110 43.94 8.41 -37.03
CA SER A 110 45.13 9.09 -36.42
C SER A 110 44.68 10.14 -35.41
N ILE A 111 45.41 10.28 -34.29
CA ILE A 111 45.05 11.16 -33.16
C ILE A 111 46.16 12.18 -32.94
N ALA A 112 45.83 13.48 -32.87
CA ALA A 112 46.68 14.55 -32.47
C ALA A 112 46.34 15.07 -31.05
N LEU A 113 47.17 14.78 -30.07
CA LEU A 113 47.08 15.37 -28.73
C LEU A 113 47.68 16.77 -28.72
N ASN A 114 46.89 17.79 -28.49
CA ASN A 114 47.31 19.19 -28.34
C ASN A 114 47.21 19.57 -26.85
N ARG A 115 48.32 19.60 -26.17
CA ARG A 115 48.39 19.94 -24.74
C ARG A 115 48.85 21.39 -24.59
N VAL A 116 48.05 22.22 -23.92
CA VAL A 116 48.41 23.58 -23.58
C VAL A 116 49.17 23.57 -22.25
N ILE A 117 50.44 23.97 -22.31
CA ILE A 117 51.35 24.03 -21.15
C ILE A 117 51.43 25.43 -20.54
N GLY A 118 50.90 26.46 -21.21
CA GLY A 118 50.80 27.80 -20.69
C GLY A 118 49.63 28.00 -19.73
N THR A 119 49.41 29.24 -19.28
CA THR A 119 48.45 29.58 -18.22
C THR A 119 47.12 30.16 -18.70
N LYS A 120 46.94 30.28 -20.02
CA LYS A 120 45.72 30.88 -20.61
C LYS A 120 44.72 29.81 -21.04
N ALA A 121 43.43 30.07 -20.82
CA ALA A 121 42.38 29.26 -21.38
C ALA A 121 42.36 29.30 -22.93
N SER A 122 41.91 28.25 -23.55
CA SER A 122 41.69 28.18 -25.00
C SER A 122 40.36 28.83 -25.36
N ASP A 123 40.40 29.88 -26.20
CA ASP A 123 39.20 30.55 -26.77
C ASP A 123 39.13 30.28 -28.27
N ILE A 124 38.14 29.48 -28.66
CA ILE A 124 37.93 29.06 -30.04
C ILE A 124 36.72 29.82 -30.59
N GLN A 125 36.99 30.85 -31.39
CA GLN A 125 35.96 31.64 -32.09
C GLN A 125 36.04 31.42 -33.61
N GLY A 126 37.11 30.81 -34.11
CA GLY A 126 37.38 30.49 -35.50
C GLY A 126 37.14 29.03 -35.86
N ARG A 127 37.91 28.51 -36.83
CA ARG A 127 37.70 27.22 -37.42
C ARG A 127 38.80 26.21 -37.09
N ILE A 128 38.40 24.98 -36.76
CA ILE A 128 39.31 23.83 -36.62
C ILE A 128 38.85 22.76 -37.57
N ASP A 129 39.70 22.27 -38.46
CA ASP A 129 39.41 21.20 -39.41
C ASP A 129 40.47 20.08 -39.20
N ALA A 130 40.00 18.82 -39.24
CA ALA A 130 40.88 17.68 -39.19
C ALA A 130 40.29 16.49 -39.93
N ASN A 131 41.08 15.75 -40.67
CA ASN A 131 40.63 14.46 -41.25
C ASN A 131 40.65 13.27 -40.26
N GLY A 132 41.38 13.40 -39.14
CA GLY A 132 41.43 12.42 -38.04
C GLY A 132 40.88 13.00 -36.72
N GLN A 133 41.38 12.48 -35.60
CA GLN A 133 40.92 12.85 -34.27
C GLN A 133 41.80 13.91 -33.63
N VAL A 134 41.18 14.87 -32.94
CA VAL A 134 41.87 15.97 -32.24
C VAL A 134 41.57 15.86 -30.76
N PHE A 135 42.61 15.75 -29.93
CA PHE A 135 42.55 15.88 -28.48
C PHE A 135 43.11 17.25 -28.11
N LEU A 136 42.27 18.09 -27.49
CA LEU A 136 42.66 19.43 -26.97
C LEU A 136 42.58 19.37 -25.45
N VAL A 137 43.73 19.45 -24.79
CA VAL A 137 43.85 19.42 -23.35
C VAL A 137 44.35 20.77 -22.85
N ASN A 138 43.51 21.45 -22.06
CA ASN A 138 43.93 22.72 -21.43
C ASN A 138 43.38 22.84 -20.01
N PRO A 139 44.22 22.64 -18.95
CA PRO A 139 43.78 22.73 -17.57
C PRO A 139 43.20 24.11 -17.17
N ASN A 140 43.47 25.14 -17.94
CA ASN A 140 42.98 26.51 -17.67
C ASN A 140 41.57 26.77 -18.21
N GLY A 141 40.99 25.83 -18.99
CA GLY A 141 39.67 25.95 -19.59
C GLY A 141 39.66 25.90 -21.11
N VAL A 142 38.55 25.47 -21.70
CA VAL A 142 38.31 25.48 -23.16
C VAL A 142 36.94 26.10 -23.41
N LEU A 143 36.90 27.16 -24.22
CA LEU A 143 35.70 27.84 -24.66
C LEU A 143 35.52 27.71 -26.17
N PHE A 144 34.39 27.17 -26.65
CA PHE A 144 33.94 27.29 -28.02
C PHE A 144 32.85 28.37 -28.09
N GLY A 145 33.21 29.51 -28.68
CA GLY A 145 32.31 30.64 -28.79
C GLY A 145 31.33 30.53 -29.97
N ARG A 146 30.46 31.52 -30.14
CA ARG A 146 29.39 31.48 -31.17
C ARG A 146 29.92 31.37 -32.61
N GLY A 147 31.15 31.82 -32.90
CA GLY A 147 31.76 31.71 -34.22
C GLY A 147 32.50 30.39 -34.46
N ALA A 148 32.68 29.58 -33.46
CA ALA A 148 33.46 28.36 -33.52
C ALA A 148 32.83 27.34 -34.48
N GLN A 149 33.68 26.86 -35.44
CA GLN A 149 33.33 25.76 -36.34
C GLN A 149 34.41 24.69 -36.22
N VAL A 150 34.09 23.59 -35.58
CA VAL A 150 34.99 22.45 -35.41
C VAL A 150 34.49 21.29 -36.24
N ASN A 151 35.27 20.90 -37.28
CA ASN A 151 34.96 19.81 -38.18
C ASN A 151 36.11 18.82 -38.18
N VAL A 152 35.93 17.71 -37.52
CA VAL A 152 37.04 16.78 -37.23
C VAL A 152 36.61 15.32 -37.38
N GLY A 153 37.56 14.39 -37.52
CA GLY A 153 37.25 12.95 -37.45
C GLY A 153 36.69 12.50 -36.11
N GLY A 154 37.15 13.14 -35.03
CA GLY A 154 36.67 13.05 -33.66
C GLY A 154 37.30 14.10 -32.78
N LEU A 155 36.67 14.45 -31.66
CA LEU A 155 37.14 15.45 -30.72
C LEU A 155 37.13 14.95 -29.27
N VAL A 156 38.22 15.19 -28.57
CA VAL A 156 38.24 15.21 -27.11
C VAL A 156 38.72 16.59 -26.66
N ALA A 157 37.88 17.37 -25.99
CA ALA A 157 38.28 18.61 -25.33
C ALA A 157 38.23 18.41 -23.83
N SER A 158 39.34 18.64 -23.15
CA SER A 158 39.46 18.32 -21.73
C SER A 158 40.19 19.40 -20.93
N THR A 159 39.72 19.65 -19.72
CA THR A 159 40.48 20.40 -18.71
C THR A 159 41.26 19.48 -17.75
N LEU A 160 41.10 18.18 -17.90
CA LEU A 160 41.90 17.17 -17.23
C LEU A 160 43.01 16.72 -18.16
N ASP A 161 44.18 16.42 -17.61
CA ASP A 161 45.32 15.98 -18.40
C ASP A 161 45.35 14.48 -18.64
N ILE A 162 46.07 14.05 -19.65
CA ILE A 162 46.36 12.65 -19.97
C ILE A 162 47.88 12.49 -20.06
N THR A 163 48.45 11.50 -19.41
CA THR A 163 49.86 11.23 -19.51
C THR A 163 50.27 10.71 -20.91
N ASP A 164 51.51 10.98 -21.32
CA ASP A 164 52.04 10.48 -22.60
C ASP A 164 52.03 8.96 -22.67
N ALA A 165 52.21 8.27 -21.55
CA ALA A 165 52.11 6.82 -21.46
C ALA A 165 50.70 6.30 -21.70
N GLU A 166 49.68 6.93 -21.08
CA GLU A 166 48.27 6.63 -21.32
C GLU A 166 47.86 6.93 -22.76
N PHE A 167 48.30 8.07 -23.33
CA PHE A 167 47.99 8.44 -24.70
C PHE A 167 48.65 7.48 -25.71
N ASN A 168 49.88 7.12 -25.54
CA ASN A 168 50.63 6.22 -26.45
C ASN A 168 50.29 4.74 -26.27
N GLY A 169 49.63 4.37 -25.22
CA GLY A 169 49.21 2.98 -24.98
C GLY A 169 48.36 2.41 -26.13
N ASN A 170 48.43 1.09 -26.31
CA ASN A 170 47.72 0.37 -27.41
C ASN A 170 46.25 0.09 -27.08
N SER A 171 45.67 0.71 -26.05
CA SER A 171 44.28 0.48 -25.67
C SER A 171 43.34 1.50 -26.34
N SER A 172 42.09 1.14 -26.55
CA SER A 172 41.03 2.07 -26.92
C SER A 172 40.51 2.89 -25.72
N ARG A 173 41.24 2.83 -24.61
CA ARG A 173 40.89 3.45 -23.34
C ARG A 173 41.87 4.58 -23.01
N TYR A 174 41.31 5.73 -22.66
CA TYR A 174 42.07 6.94 -22.31
C TYR A 174 41.62 7.48 -20.96
N ARG A 175 42.52 7.59 -20.00
CA ARG A 175 42.20 8.13 -18.67
C ARG A 175 42.71 9.56 -18.54
N PHE A 176 41.80 10.46 -18.18
CA PHE A 176 42.03 11.86 -17.95
C PHE A 176 41.94 12.18 -16.47
N THR A 177 42.97 12.77 -15.88
CA THR A 177 43.01 13.09 -14.46
C THR A 177 43.57 14.50 -14.23
N GLY A 178 43.17 15.17 -13.15
CA GLY A 178 43.74 16.45 -12.79
C GLY A 178 42.92 17.20 -11.73
N PRO A 179 43.59 18.11 -11.01
CA PRO A 179 42.95 18.94 -9.98
C PRO A 179 42.15 20.13 -10.55
N SER A 180 41.98 20.23 -11.88
CA SER A 180 41.36 21.38 -12.52
C SER A 180 39.91 21.58 -12.01
N THR A 181 39.62 22.83 -11.63
CA THR A 181 38.26 23.28 -11.33
C THR A 181 37.59 23.98 -12.53
N ASN A 182 38.33 24.10 -13.65
CA ASN A 182 37.89 24.76 -14.87
C ASN A 182 36.98 23.85 -15.73
N GLY A 183 36.32 24.44 -16.70
CA GLY A 183 35.35 23.72 -17.52
C GLY A 183 35.61 23.76 -19.01
N VAL A 184 34.90 22.92 -19.74
CA VAL A 184 34.74 22.95 -21.20
C VAL A 184 33.37 23.52 -21.50
N LEU A 185 33.37 24.70 -22.12
CA LEU A 185 32.14 25.47 -22.39
C LEU A 185 31.93 25.60 -23.91
N ASN A 186 30.76 25.21 -24.39
CA ASN A 186 30.30 25.48 -25.76
C ASN A 186 29.18 26.53 -25.74
N HIS A 187 29.52 27.79 -25.96
CA HIS A 187 28.59 28.91 -25.91
C HIS A 187 28.09 29.32 -27.30
N GLY A 188 27.57 28.33 -28.05
CA GLY A 188 26.94 28.56 -29.36
C GLY A 188 27.79 28.12 -30.56
N GLY A 189 28.95 27.49 -30.32
CA GLY A 189 29.77 26.88 -31.37
C GLY A 189 29.15 25.64 -32.00
N ALA A 190 29.53 25.36 -33.24
CA ALA A 190 29.16 24.14 -33.95
C ALA A 190 30.36 23.15 -33.96
N ILE A 191 30.21 22.05 -33.29
CA ILE A 191 31.22 20.98 -33.20
C ILE A 191 30.67 19.76 -33.92
N THR A 192 31.34 19.32 -34.98
CA THR A 192 30.91 18.23 -35.83
C THR A 192 32.02 17.20 -36.00
N ALA A 193 31.72 15.94 -35.68
CA ALA A 193 32.57 14.82 -36.02
C ALA A 193 32.14 14.18 -37.35
N ALA A 194 33.11 13.60 -38.07
CA ALA A 194 32.82 12.80 -39.25
C ALA A 194 31.94 11.59 -38.87
N GLU A 195 31.27 10.96 -39.85
CA GLU A 195 30.42 9.79 -39.62
C GLU A 195 31.21 8.67 -38.91
N GLY A 196 30.68 8.19 -37.78
CA GLY A 196 31.32 7.21 -36.91
C GLY A 196 32.36 7.79 -35.95
N GLY A 197 32.67 9.08 -36.05
CA GLY A 197 33.51 9.79 -35.08
C GLY A 197 32.79 10.15 -33.79
N SER A 198 33.53 10.38 -32.72
CA SER A 198 32.94 10.71 -31.41
C SER A 198 33.44 12.04 -30.91
N ILE A 199 32.63 12.70 -30.07
CA ILE A 199 32.98 13.97 -29.41
C ILE A 199 32.84 13.79 -27.91
N ALA A 200 33.92 14.08 -27.16
CA ALA A 200 33.91 14.11 -25.70
C ALA A 200 34.32 15.48 -25.18
N LEU A 201 33.53 16.05 -24.30
CA LEU A 201 33.83 17.26 -23.54
C LEU A 201 33.99 16.88 -22.08
N LEU A 202 35.19 17.13 -21.49
CA LEU A 202 35.57 16.59 -20.17
C LEU A 202 36.14 17.71 -19.28
N GLY A 203 35.72 17.73 -18.02
CA GLY A 203 36.28 18.70 -17.06
C GLY A 203 35.56 18.66 -15.71
N ALA A 204 35.89 19.61 -14.83
CA ALA A 204 35.11 19.78 -13.61
C ALA A 204 33.67 20.25 -13.91
N GLN A 205 33.55 21.10 -14.92
CA GLN A 205 32.25 21.57 -15.44
C GLN A 205 32.24 21.47 -16.95
N VAL A 206 31.11 21.00 -17.51
CA VAL A 206 30.89 20.95 -18.96
C VAL A 206 29.53 21.57 -19.24
N ASP A 207 29.49 22.63 -20.05
CA ASP A 207 28.25 23.31 -20.43
C ASP A 207 28.14 23.46 -21.95
N ASN A 208 27.11 22.85 -22.53
CA ASN A 208 26.77 22.97 -23.95
C ASN A 208 25.54 23.86 -24.16
N ARG A 209 25.72 24.97 -24.86
CA ARG A 209 24.64 25.84 -25.38
C ARG A 209 24.67 25.99 -26.88
N GLY A 210 25.59 25.27 -27.53
CA GLY A 210 25.74 25.24 -28.98
C GLY A 210 25.23 23.92 -29.57
N THR A 211 25.81 23.53 -30.70
CA THR A 211 25.50 22.28 -31.38
C THR A 211 26.67 21.33 -31.37
N VAL A 212 26.46 20.10 -30.95
CA VAL A 212 27.45 19.01 -30.98
C VAL A 212 26.88 17.84 -31.76
N LEU A 213 27.54 17.46 -32.88
CA LEU A 213 27.03 16.49 -33.84
C LEU A 213 28.04 15.37 -34.11
N ALA A 214 27.67 14.11 -33.86
CA ALA A 214 28.51 12.91 -34.11
C ALA A 214 27.65 11.76 -34.66
N GLN A 215 27.26 11.84 -35.93
CA GLN A 215 26.40 10.85 -36.57
C GLN A 215 27.09 9.46 -36.58
N MET A 216 26.38 8.37 -36.22
CA MET A 216 26.87 7.00 -36.12
C MET A 216 28.00 6.82 -35.08
N GLY A 217 28.30 7.86 -34.30
CA GLY A 217 29.32 7.88 -33.26
C GLY A 217 28.74 8.19 -31.89
N GLY A 218 29.55 8.79 -31.01
CA GLY A 218 29.14 9.15 -29.65
C GLY A 218 29.34 10.62 -29.32
N VAL A 219 28.42 11.21 -28.56
CA VAL A 219 28.61 12.50 -27.91
C VAL A 219 28.62 12.28 -26.41
N GLY A 220 29.68 12.73 -25.75
CA GLY A 220 29.82 12.60 -24.31
C GLY A 220 30.16 13.91 -23.62
N LEU A 221 29.44 14.22 -22.52
CA LEU A 221 29.77 15.26 -21.56
C LEU A 221 30.12 14.60 -20.24
N GLY A 222 31.39 14.74 -19.78
CA GLY A 222 31.87 14.13 -18.57
C GLY A 222 32.33 15.16 -17.55
N ALA A 223 31.77 15.16 -16.33
CA ALA A 223 32.18 16.06 -15.27
C ALA A 223 32.71 15.30 -14.03
N GLY A 224 33.95 15.57 -13.68
CA GLY A 224 34.66 14.93 -12.57
C GLY A 224 36.12 15.31 -12.53
N SER A 225 36.92 14.68 -11.67
CA SER A 225 38.36 14.86 -11.56
C SER A 225 39.17 13.67 -12.10
N ASP A 226 38.53 12.57 -12.35
CA ASP A 226 39.10 11.36 -12.95
C ASP A 226 38.05 10.72 -13.87
N LEU A 227 38.35 10.68 -15.15
CA LEU A 227 37.45 10.26 -16.19
C LEU A 227 38.14 9.26 -17.14
N THR A 228 37.50 8.16 -17.36
CA THR A 228 37.98 7.17 -18.35
C THR A 228 37.07 7.20 -19.58
N LEU A 229 37.63 7.49 -20.73
CA LEU A 229 37.02 7.30 -22.04
C LEU A 229 37.30 5.87 -22.54
N ASN A 230 36.30 5.20 -23.02
CA ASN A 230 36.46 3.93 -23.71
C ASN A 230 35.78 4.01 -25.08
N PHE A 231 36.52 3.73 -26.12
CA PHE A 231 36.01 3.55 -27.48
C PHE A 231 35.86 2.04 -27.70
N ASP A 232 34.68 1.49 -27.45
CA ASP A 232 34.41 0.07 -27.63
C ASP A 232 34.61 -0.35 -29.10
N GLY A 233 34.65 -1.66 -29.37
CA GLY A 233 34.95 -2.22 -30.70
C GLY A 233 34.02 -1.74 -31.82
N ASN A 234 32.90 -1.09 -31.50
CA ASN A 234 31.96 -0.44 -32.41
C ASN A 234 32.20 1.07 -32.57
N LYS A 235 33.30 1.60 -32.05
CA LYS A 235 33.66 3.03 -31.97
C LYS A 235 32.63 3.91 -31.23
N LEU A 236 31.78 3.32 -30.42
CA LEU A 236 30.87 4.07 -29.54
C LEU A 236 31.60 4.52 -28.29
N LEU A 237 31.47 5.82 -27.99
CA LEU A 237 32.06 6.44 -26.82
C LEU A 237 31.34 6.02 -25.55
N ASP A 238 32.08 5.54 -24.55
CA ASP A 238 31.64 5.38 -23.18
C ASP A 238 32.49 6.26 -22.23
N ILE A 239 31.86 6.89 -21.26
CA ILE A 239 32.51 7.74 -20.26
C ILE A 239 32.21 7.16 -18.89
N ARG A 240 33.26 6.80 -18.18
CA ARG A 240 33.17 6.45 -16.78
C ARG A 240 33.79 7.58 -15.95
N VAL A 241 33.04 8.08 -15.00
CA VAL A 241 33.56 9.04 -14.02
C VAL A 241 34.06 8.23 -12.84
N ASP A 242 35.39 8.19 -12.66
CA ASP A 242 36.05 7.40 -11.64
C ASP A 242 36.16 8.16 -10.31
N ALA A 243 36.32 9.49 -10.37
CA ALA A 243 36.32 10.35 -9.19
C ALA A 243 35.55 11.64 -9.43
N GLY A 244 34.82 12.09 -8.42
CA GLY A 244 34.03 13.33 -8.42
C GLY A 244 34.83 14.56 -8.01
N VAL A 245 34.27 15.73 -8.27
CA VAL A 245 34.73 17.03 -7.82
C VAL A 245 33.59 17.83 -7.18
N ALA A 246 33.91 18.72 -6.24
CA ALA A 246 32.92 19.41 -5.39
C ALA A 246 31.76 20.11 -6.15
N ASN A 247 32.03 20.64 -7.34
CA ASN A 247 31.06 21.34 -8.18
C ASN A 247 30.94 20.70 -9.58
N ALA A 248 30.99 19.37 -9.66
CA ALA A 248 30.82 18.67 -10.92
C ALA A 248 29.45 19.01 -11.54
N LEU A 249 29.47 19.42 -12.82
CA LEU A 249 28.26 19.71 -13.55
C LEU A 249 28.42 19.39 -15.03
N ALA A 250 27.62 18.47 -15.55
CA ALA A 250 27.42 18.29 -16.99
C ALA A 250 26.06 18.89 -17.37
N SER A 251 26.08 19.96 -18.14
CA SER A 251 24.91 20.76 -18.51
C SER A 251 24.70 20.80 -20.03
N ASN A 252 23.46 20.67 -20.46
CA ASN A 252 23.06 20.86 -21.86
C ASN A 252 21.85 21.77 -21.97
N GLY A 253 22.05 22.96 -22.50
CA GLY A 253 21.00 23.89 -22.91
C GLY A 253 20.88 24.04 -24.44
N GLY A 254 21.76 23.38 -25.22
CA GLY A 254 21.81 23.41 -26.67
C GLY A 254 21.33 22.11 -27.33
N LEU A 255 21.99 21.70 -28.41
CA LEU A 255 21.72 20.46 -29.12
C LEU A 255 22.90 19.47 -29.02
N LEU A 256 22.62 18.27 -28.50
CA LEU A 256 23.51 17.11 -28.61
C LEU A 256 22.89 16.11 -29.59
N LYS A 257 23.62 15.71 -30.63
CA LYS A 257 23.09 14.82 -31.66
C LYS A 257 24.05 13.71 -32.04
N ALA A 258 23.59 12.45 -31.94
CA ALA A 258 24.34 11.24 -32.29
C ALA A 258 23.39 10.20 -32.88
N ASP A 259 22.76 10.50 -34.05
CA ASP A 259 21.84 9.57 -34.70
C ASP A 259 22.58 8.29 -35.13
N GLY A 260 22.02 7.10 -34.79
CA GLY A 260 22.66 5.81 -34.94
C GLY A 260 23.78 5.52 -33.94
N GLY A 261 23.88 6.33 -32.89
CA GLY A 261 24.93 6.26 -31.90
C GLY A 261 24.43 6.50 -30.48
N ARG A 262 25.29 7.12 -29.64
CA ARG A 262 25.00 7.32 -28.21
C ARG A 262 25.27 8.77 -27.80
N VAL A 263 24.37 9.30 -26.96
CA VAL A 263 24.65 10.52 -26.17
C VAL A 263 24.73 10.14 -24.70
N LEU A 264 25.80 10.55 -24.03
CA LEU A 264 26.06 10.27 -22.63
C LEU A 264 26.39 11.59 -21.91
N MET A 265 25.68 11.89 -20.87
CA MET A 265 26.04 12.92 -19.89
C MET A 265 26.29 12.22 -18.55
N ALA A 266 27.51 12.32 -18.03
CA ALA A 266 27.88 11.67 -16.80
C ALA A 266 28.63 12.64 -15.88
N ALA A 267 28.25 12.68 -14.61
CA ALA A 267 28.94 13.51 -13.63
C ALA A 267 28.92 12.86 -12.25
N ARG A 268 29.98 13.14 -11.45
CA ARG A 268 30.03 12.72 -10.05
C ARG A 268 30.49 13.88 -9.17
N THR A 269 29.81 14.07 -8.05
CA THR A 269 30.22 14.99 -7.01
C THR A 269 31.11 14.31 -5.98
N ALA A 270 32.06 15.04 -5.41
CA ALA A 270 32.89 14.56 -4.30
C ALA A 270 32.20 14.70 -2.94
N ASN A 271 31.10 15.43 -2.85
CA ASN A 271 30.35 15.68 -1.64
C ASN A 271 28.93 15.11 -1.78
N ALA A 272 28.48 14.35 -0.80
CA ALA A 272 27.13 13.76 -0.72
C ALA A 272 25.98 14.78 -0.47
N LEU A 273 26.17 16.05 -0.77
CA LEU A 273 25.11 17.05 -0.77
C LEU A 273 24.39 16.98 -2.09
N LEU A 274 23.09 16.72 -2.11
CA LEU A 274 22.17 16.62 -3.24
C LEU A 274 22.31 17.74 -4.31
N ASN A 275 23.52 17.91 -4.85
CA ASN A 275 23.80 18.89 -5.89
C ASN A 275 23.37 18.33 -7.25
N THR A 276 22.76 19.18 -8.05
CA THR A 276 22.50 18.87 -9.45
C THR A 276 23.83 18.72 -10.18
N VAL A 277 24.13 17.49 -10.58
CA VAL A 277 25.40 17.19 -11.28
C VAL A 277 25.18 16.98 -12.79
N VAL A 278 23.98 16.56 -13.20
CA VAL A 278 23.59 16.50 -14.60
C VAL A 278 22.33 17.34 -14.79
N ASN A 279 22.37 18.27 -15.73
CA ASN A 279 21.26 19.17 -16.06
C ASN A 279 21.05 19.24 -17.58
N SER A 280 19.97 18.63 -18.07
CA SER A 280 19.60 18.70 -19.48
C SER A 280 18.30 19.48 -19.65
N GLN A 281 18.37 20.67 -20.24
CA GLN A 281 17.22 21.51 -20.58
C GLN A 281 17.08 21.72 -22.09
N GLY A 282 18.10 21.37 -22.87
CA GLY A 282 18.15 21.47 -24.30
C GLY A 282 17.59 20.24 -25.02
N ALA A 283 17.99 20.08 -26.27
CA ALA A 283 17.63 18.96 -27.10
C ALA A 283 18.73 17.88 -27.11
N ILE A 284 18.33 16.61 -27.01
CA ILE A 284 19.21 15.46 -27.19
C ILE A 284 18.59 14.53 -28.24
N GLU A 285 19.32 14.25 -29.30
CA GLU A 285 18.91 13.38 -30.39
C GLU A 285 19.90 12.21 -30.55
N ALA A 286 19.44 11.01 -30.33
CA ALA A 286 20.12 9.77 -30.65
C ALA A 286 19.13 8.83 -31.34
N ARG A 287 18.67 9.22 -32.56
CA ARG A 287 17.67 8.46 -33.29
C ARG A 287 18.25 7.17 -33.81
N SER A 288 17.43 6.14 -33.90
CA SER A 288 17.86 4.89 -34.54
C SER A 288 18.13 5.11 -36.04
N LEU A 289 19.24 4.62 -36.52
CA LEU A 289 19.70 4.83 -37.89
C LEU A 289 20.43 3.58 -38.41
N ARG A 290 20.08 3.14 -39.63
CA ARG A 290 20.72 1.99 -40.30
C ARG A 290 20.79 0.71 -39.45
N GLY A 291 19.68 0.40 -38.72
CA GLY A 291 19.60 -0.79 -37.86
C GLY A 291 20.33 -0.68 -36.53
N LYS A 292 20.98 0.46 -36.23
CA LYS A 292 21.53 0.73 -34.91
C LYS A 292 20.54 1.57 -34.09
N ASN A 293 20.18 1.05 -32.92
CA ASN A 293 19.29 1.77 -32.00
C ASN A 293 20.06 2.86 -31.28
N GLY A 294 19.46 4.07 -31.24
CA GLY A 294 20.05 5.20 -30.52
C GLY A 294 19.94 5.02 -29.00
N ARG A 295 20.89 5.62 -28.27
CA ARG A 295 20.88 5.55 -26.80
C ARG A 295 21.23 6.90 -26.20
N ILE A 296 20.41 7.35 -25.27
CA ILE A 296 20.64 8.54 -24.43
C ILE A 296 20.81 8.10 -22.98
N VAL A 297 21.86 8.52 -22.31
CA VAL A 297 22.12 8.20 -20.91
C VAL A 297 22.47 9.49 -20.15
N LEU A 298 21.72 9.76 -19.09
CA LEU A 298 21.97 10.84 -18.14
C LEU A 298 22.29 10.20 -16.78
N ASP A 299 23.55 10.26 -16.35
CA ASP A 299 24.07 9.54 -15.18
C ASP A 299 24.65 10.51 -14.14
N GLY A 300 23.96 10.69 -13.03
CA GLY A 300 24.42 11.47 -11.88
C GLY A 300 25.28 10.70 -10.89
N GLY A 301 25.48 9.39 -11.11
CA GLY A 301 26.12 8.51 -10.14
C GLY A 301 25.26 8.24 -8.90
N PRO A 302 25.84 7.56 -7.89
CA PRO A 302 25.08 7.14 -6.70
C PRO A 302 24.71 8.30 -5.75
N ASP A 303 25.38 9.46 -5.86
CA ASP A 303 25.25 10.56 -4.91
C ASP A 303 24.77 11.88 -5.55
N GLY A 304 24.51 11.89 -6.85
CA GLY A 304 24.16 13.08 -7.60
C GLY A 304 22.70 13.18 -7.99
N LYS A 305 22.19 14.41 -8.09
CA LYS A 305 20.88 14.75 -8.61
C LYS A 305 20.95 15.00 -10.11
N VAL A 306 20.00 14.41 -10.85
CA VAL A 306 19.84 14.62 -12.30
C VAL A 306 18.57 15.43 -12.57
N MET A 307 18.70 16.56 -13.26
CA MET A 307 17.58 17.35 -13.74
C MET A 307 17.37 17.13 -15.23
N VAL A 308 16.16 16.78 -15.61
CA VAL A 308 15.80 16.47 -17.00
C VAL A 308 14.69 17.40 -17.47
N GLY A 309 14.95 18.08 -18.58
CA GLY A 309 13.99 18.94 -19.27
C GLY A 309 14.20 18.86 -20.78
N GLY A 310 13.52 19.73 -21.52
CA GLY A 310 13.67 19.83 -22.98
C GLY A 310 13.15 18.59 -23.74
N ALA A 311 13.81 18.25 -24.85
CA ALA A 311 13.40 17.19 -25.74
C ALA A 311 14.48 16.11 -25.90
N LEU A 312 14.13 14.85 -25.60
CA LEU A 312 14.99 13.69 -25.77
C LEU A 312 14.41 12.76 -26.84
N SER A 313 15.12 12.54 -27.93
CA SER A 313 14.62 11.79 -29.09
C SER A 313 15.54 10.61 -29.42
N ALA A 314 15.07 9.40 -29.20
CA ALA A 314 15.69 8.14 -29.60
C ALA A 314 14.73 7.32 -30.50
N ASN A 315 13.97 8.01 -31.37
CA ASN A 315 12.95 7.41 -32.21
C ASN A 315 13.54 6.69 -33.46
N ALA A 316 12.73 5.87 -34.12
CA ALA A 316 13.03 5.16 -35.36
C ALA A 316 11.95 5.47 -36.41
N LEU A 317 11.82 6.76 -36.80
CA LEU A 317 10.78 7.20 -37.74
C LEU A 317 11.16 7.04 -39.21
N LYS A 318 12.46 6.80 -39.51
CA LYS A 318 12.95 6.68 -40.88
C LYS A 318 13.57 5.29 -41.09
N GLY A 319 12.87 4.43 -41.80
CA GLY A 319 13.30 3.09 -42.14
C GLY A 319 12.93 1.99 -41.10
N PRO A 320 13.32 0.73 -41.34
CA PRO A 320 13.07 -0.35 -40.38
C PRO A 320 13.98 -0.22 -39.17
N GLY A 321 13.45 -0.52 -38.00
CA GLY A 321 14.21 -0.53 -36.74
C GLY A 321 13.32 -0.29 -35.53
N HIS A 322 13.86 -0.61 -34.37
CA HIS A 322 13.21 -0.35 -33.08
C HIS A 322 13.57 1.06 -32.56
N GLY A 323 12.71 1.61 -31.75
CA GLY A 323 13.02 2.80 -30.99
C GLY A 323 14.18 2.54 -30.02
N GLY A 324 14.97 3.58 -29.74
CA GLY A 324 16.12 3.50 -28.87
C GLY A 324 15.77 3.61 -27.40
N THR A 325 16.77 3.80 -26.57
CA THR A 325 16.61 3.90 -25.11
C THR A 325 17.00 5.28 -24.58
N VAL A 326 16.26 5.76 -23.60
CA VAL A 326 16.58 6.92 -22.79
C VAL A 326 16.68 6.47 -21.34
N GLU A 327 17.85 6.59 -20.75
CA GLU A 327 18.12 6.20 -19.37
C GLU A 327 18.50 7.42 -18.55
N VAL A 328 17.86 7.60 -17.41
CA VAL A 328 18.15 8.64 -16.43
C VAL A 328 18.36 7.99 -15.09
N ARG A 329 19.49 8.21 -14.48
CA ARG A 329 19.80 7.62 -13.19
C ARG A 329 20.64 8.53 -12.30
N GLY A 330 20.35 8.49 -11.00
CA GLY A 330 21.04 9.25 -9.96
C GLY A 330 20.51 8.90 -8.59
N GLN A 331 21.08 9.47 -7.55
CA GLN A 331 20.50 9.39 -6.22
C GLN A 331 19.09 9.98 -6.21
N ALA A 332 18.93 11.15 -6.83
CA ALA A 332 17.65 11.78 -7.06
C ALA A 332 17.51 12.18 -8.54
N VAL A 333 16.29 12.08 -9.05
CA VAL A 333 15.96 12.52 -10.40
C VAL A 333 14.79 13.50 -10.32
N GLU A 334 14.87 14.59 -11.07
CA GLU A 334 13.79 15.56 -11.22
C GLU A 334 13.50 15.78 -12.70
N VAL A 335 12.28 15.52 -13.10
CA VAL A 335 11.82 15.68 -14.49
C VAL A 335 10.92 16.89 -14.58
N ALA A 336 11.31 17.87 -15.39
CA ALA A 336 10.54 19.08 -15.62
C ALA A 336 9.18 18.76 -16.28
N LEU A 337 8.17 19.53 -15.94
CA LEU A 337 6.78 19.32 -16.38
C LEU A 337 6.63 19.26 -17.92
N GLY A 338 7.44 20.04 -18.64
CA GLY A 338 7.42 20.14 -20.12
C GLY A 338 8.26 19.10 -20.86
N THR A 339 8.93 18.19 -20.16
CA THR A 339 9.85 17.22 -20.78
C THR A 339 9.15 16.33 -21.80
N GLN A 340 9.77 16.20 -22.98
CA GLN A 340 9.30 15.37 -24.06
C GLN A 340 10.31 14.27 -24.35
N VAL A 341 9.87 13.02 -24.30
CA VAL A 341 10.68 11.86 -24.63
C VAL A 341 10.00 11.10 -25.76
N ASN A 342 10.71 10.87 -26.85
CA ASN A 342 10.18 10.19 -28.01
C ASN A 342 11.09 9.02 -28.42
N THR A 343 10.58 7.80 -28.26
CA THR A 343 11.23 6.57 -28.71
C THR A 343 10.36 5.77 -29.67
N LEU A 344 9.41 6.44 -30.35
CA LEU A 344 8.46 5.83 -31.29
C LEU A 344 9.19 5.16 -32.45
N ALA A 345 8.74 3.99 -32.86
CA ALA A 345 9.18 3.29 -34.05
C ALA A 345 8.03 3.18 -35.05
N SER A 346 8.28 3.58 -36.32
CA SER A 346 7.26 3.44 -37.38
C SER A 346 7.06 1.99 -37.82
N ASN A 347 8.13 1.17 -37.83
CA ASN A 347 8.13 -0.21 -38.28
C ASN A 347 8.89 -1.11 -37.31
N GLY A 348 8.55 -1.06 -36.02
CA GLY A 348 9.21 -1.84 -34.99
C GLY A 348 8.58 -1.63 -33.60
N LEU A 349 9.24 -2.11 -32.58
CA LEU A 349 8.83 -1.87 -31.18
C LEU A 349 9.28 -0.48 -30.75
N ASN A 350 8.42 0.24 -30.07
CA ASN A 350 8.79 1.48 -29.40
C ASN A 350 9.88 1.23 -28.36
N GLY A 351 10.78 2.20 -28.19
CA GLY A 351 11.82 2.13 -27.22
C GLY A 351 11.32 2.40 -25.77
N THR A 352 12.27 2.58 -24.86
CA THR A 352 11.96 2.74 -23.44
C THR A 352 12.65 3.97 -22.85
N TRP A 353 11.92 4.69 -22.02
CA TRP A 353 12.44 5.70 -21.12
C TRP A 353 12.48 5.13 -19.71
N LYS A 354 13.69 4.94 -19.16
CA LYS A 354 13.92 4.42 -17.83
C LYS A 354 14.40 5.54 -16.90
N ILE A 355 13.76 5.65 -15.74
CA ILE A 355 14.15 6.54 -14.64
C ILE A 355 14.46 5.66 -13.43
N ALA A 356 15.67 5.83 -12.87
CA ALA A 356 16.10 5.12 -11.67
C ALA A 356 16.63 6.11 -10.63
N ALA A 357 16.06 6.09 -9.43
CA ALA A 357 16.47 6.92 -8.30
C ALA A 357 16.34 6.13 -6.98
N ASP A 358 16.91 6.64 -5.89
CA ASP A 358 16.82 5.97 -4.60
C ASP A 358 15.37 5.86 -4.11
N LYS A 359 14.57 6.91 -4.33
CA LYS A 359 13.12 6.98 -4.13
C LYS A 359 12.44 7.61 -5.33
N ILE A 360 11.23 7.19 -5.67
CA ILE A 360 10.43 7.73 -6.77
C ILE A 360 9.11 8.27 -6.24
N ASP A 361 8.86 9.55 -6.48
CA ASP A 361 7.60 10.22 -6.19
C ASP A 361 6.95 10.71 -7.49
N VAL A 362 5.80 10.16 -7.84
CA VAL A 362 4.98 10.61 -8.98
C VAL A 362 3.83 11.46 -8.47
N ARG A 363 3.88 12.76 -8.73
CA ARG A 363 2.93 13.74 -8.18
C ARG A 363 2.03 14.36 -9.24
N PRO A 364 0.85 14.89 -8.87
CA PRO A 364 0.07 15.76 -9.75
C PRO A 364 0.85 17.03 -10.16
N SER A 365 0.53 17.61 -11.31
CA SER A 365 1.21 18.80 -11.84
C SER A 365 1.11 20.06 -10.94
N ALA A 366 0.15 20.08 -10.03
CA ALA A 366 0.00 21.18 -9.05
C ALA A 366 1.04 21.17 -7.91
N VAL A 367 1.78 20.09 -7.73
CA VAL A 367 2.80 19.92 -6.68
C VAL A 367 4.18 20.18 -7.28
N SER A 368 5.00 21.03 -6.63
CA SER A 368 6.35 21.40 -7.13
C SER A 368 7.50 20.79 -6.33
N ASP A 369 7.30 20.46 -5.08
CA ASP A 369 8.36 20.00 -4.19
C ASP A 369 8.38 18.48 -4.02
N GLY A 370 9.58 17.89 -3.99
CA GLY A 370 9.78 16.46 -3.78
C GLY A 370 9.27 15.59 -4.93
N VAL A 371 9.22 16.11 -6.15
CA VAL A 371 8.66 15.42 -7.31
C VAL A 371 9.78 14.81 -8.15
N THR A 372 9.76 13.49 -8.34
CA THR A 372 10.62 12.85 -9.33
C THR A 372 10.10 13.10 -10.74
N VAL A 373 8.81 12.87 -10.96
CA VAL A 373 8.15 13.11 -12.24
C VAL A 373 6.66 13.41 -12.04
N HIS A 374 6.12 14.31 -12.84
CA HIS A 374 4.68 14.59 -12.83
C HIS A 374 3.88 13.55 -13.61
N ALA A 375 2.72 13.18 -13.12
CA ALA A 375 1.82 12.22 -13.75
C ALA A 375 1.41 12.63 -15.18
N ASP A 376 1.19 13.94 -15.41
CA ASP A 376 0.88 14.48 -16.75
C ASP A 376 2.04 14.33 -17.74
N THR A 377 3.28 14.39 -17.23
CA THR A 377 4.48 14.15 -18.05
C THR A 377 4.57 12.68 -18.45
N LEU A 378 4.26 11.74 -17.55
CA LEU A 378 4.17 10.32 -17.89
C LEU A 378 3.06 10.05 -18.91
N SER A 379 1.86 10.57 -18.66
CA SER A 379 0.69 10.40 -19.54
C SER A 379 0.99 10.85 -20.97
N ARG A 380 1.62 12.02 -21.11
CA ARG A 380 1.98 12.57 -22.41
C ARG A 380 3.03 11.73 -23.14
N ASN A 381 4.07 11.30 -22.43
CA ASN A 381 5.18 10.57 -23.05
C ASN A 381 4.83 9.10 -23.34
N LEU A 382 3.88 8.51 -22.61
CA LEU A 382 3.35 7.18 -22.92
C LEU A 382 2.68 7.10 -24.31
N ALA A 383 2.35 8.24 -24.95
CA ALA A 383 1.88 8.23 -26.34
C ALA A 383 2.93 7.69 -27.33
N SER A 384 4.23 7.86 -27.05
CA SER A 384 5.32 7.56 -27.98
C SER A 384 6.44 6.67 -27.38
N THR A 385 6.35 6.28 -26.11
CA THR A 385 7.48 5.72 -25.37
C THR A 385 6.99 4.75 -24.29
N ASN A 386 7.61 3.57 -24.17
CA ASN A 386 7.46 2.75 -22.97
C ASN A 386 8.19 3.45 -21.82
N ILE A 387 7.60 3.45 -20.63
CA ILE A 387 8.19 4.10 -19.46
C ILE A 387 8.43 3.06 -18.37
N GLU A 388 9.59 3.15 -17.73
CA GLU A 388 9.96 2.32 -16.59
C GLU A 388 10.50 3.23 -15.47
N LEU A 389 9.84 3.23 -14.33
CA LEU A 389 10.26 3.92 -13.11
C LEU A 389 10.76 2.88 -12.11
N VAL A 390 11.96 3.09 -11.58
CA VAL A 390 12.58 2.14 -10.65
C VAL A 390 13.11 2.88 -9.43
N SER A 391 12.48 2.67 -8.29
CA SER A 391 13.08 3.03 -7.00
C SER A 391 14.11 1.97 -6.62
N THR A 392 15.34 2.39 -6.31
CA THR A 392 16.48 1.47 -6.11
C THR A 392 16.75 1.14 -4.65
N LYS A 393 16.21 1.93 -3.71
CA LYS A 393 16.41 1.73 -2.26
C LYS A 393 15.15 1.90 -1.43
N GLY A 394 14.22 2.75 -1.81
CA GLY A 394 13.02 3.08 -1.04
C GLY A 394 11.74 2.82 -1.81
N ASP A 395 10.67 3.45 -1.34
CA ASP A 395 9.33 3.29 -1.90
C ASP A 395 9.19 3.96 -3.28
N LEU A 396 8.17 3.51 -4.01
CA LEU A 396 7.63 4.23 -5.14
C LEU A 396 6.20 4.66 -4.82
N ASP A 397 5.98 5.97 -4.75
CA ASP A 397 4.67 6.57 -4.50
C ASP A 397 4.09 7.20 -5.77
N LEU A 398 2.91 6.75 -6.19
CA LEU A 398 2.17 7.33 -7.30
C LEU A 398 0.89 8.00 -6.80
N ASP A 399 0.94 9.33 -6.63
CA ASP A 399 -0.21 10.12 -6.16
C ASP A 399 -0.97 10.82 -7.30
N GLY A 400 -0.34 10.94 -8.46
CA GLY A 400 -0.97 11.54 -9.64
C GLY A 400 -1.60 10.50 -10.56
N SER A 401 -2.70 10.87 -11.21
CA SER A 401 -3.35 9.97 -12.18
C SER A 401 -2.62 9.94 -13.51
N VAL A 402 -2.37 8.73 -14.05
CA VAL A 402 -1.70 8.52 -15.34
C VAL A 402 -2.64 7.84 -16.31
N SER A 403 -2.75 8.39 -17.55
CA SER A 403 -3.61 7.82 -18.57
C SER A 403 -2.93 7.82 -19.94
N TRP A 404 -3.16 6.76 -20.72
CA TRP A 404 -2.64 6.65 -22.09
C TRP A 404 -3.55 5.82 -23.00
N ALA A 405 -3.49 6.14 -24.30
CA ALA A 405 -4.28 5.47 -25.34
C ALA A 405 -3.41 4.72 -26.35
N SER A 406 -2.10 4.66 -26.14
CA SER A 406 -1.16 3.90 -26.96
C SER A 406 -1.03 2.45 -26.49
N GLY A 407 -0.39 1.60 -27.30
CA GLY A 407 0.01 0.25 -26.89
C GLY A 407 1.29 0.20 -26.06
N ASN A 408 1.77 1.32 -25.55
CA ASN A 408 2.99 1.37 -24.73
C ASN A 408 2.78 0.83 -23.32
N ARG A 409 3.89 0.49 -22.66
CA ARG A 409 3.93 -0.07 -21.32
C ARG A 409 4.40 0.97 -20.31
N LEU A 410 3.74 0.99 -19.16
CA LEU A 410 4.21 1.62 -17.92
C LEU A 410 4.70 0.53 -16.96
N GLY A 411 5.97 0.59 -16.57
CA GLY A 411 6.56 -0.23 -15.51
C GLY A 411 6.84 0.60 -14.28
N LEU A 412 6.43 0.11 -13.13
CA LEU A 412 6.68 0.71 -11.81
C LEU A 412 7.34 -0.34 -10.92
N GLY A 413 8.60 -0.10 -10.55
CA GLY A 413 9.39 -0.98 -9.72
C GLY A 413 9.84 -0.31 -8.43
N SER A 414 9.66 -0.97 -7.30
CA SER A 414 10.09 -0.49 -5.99
C SER A 414 11.00 -1.50 -5.30
N ALA A 415 12.09 -1.02 -4.68
CA ALA A 415 12.94 -1.83 -3.80
C ALA A 415 12.34 -2.02 -2.39
N ALA A 416 11.24 -1.35 -2.08
CA ALA A 416 10.44 -1.49 -0.88
C ALA A 416 8.96 -1.60 -1.26
N ASP A 417 8.09 -0.73 -0.75
CA ASP A 417 6.67 -0.75 -1.08
C ASP A 417 6.34 0.08 -2.34
N LEU A 418 5.29 -0.33 -3.04
CA LEU A 418 4.70 0.39 -4.16
C LEU A 418 3.30 0.86 -3.78
N THR A 419 3.12 2.18 -3.65
CA THR A 419 1.83 2.78 -3.28
C THR A 419 1.20 3.49 -4.46
N LEU A 420 -0.01 3.08 -4.84
CA LEU A 420 -0.77 3.64 -5.95
C LEU A 420 -2.00 4.40 -5.44
N ASN A 421 -1.84 5.69 -5.15
CA ASN A 421 -2.92 6.59 -4.72
C ASN A 421 -3.60 7.29 -5.90
N GLY A 422 -2.96 7.29 -7.07
CA GLY A 422 -3.48 7.88 -8.30
C GLY A 422 -4.08 6.83 -9.25
N ARG A 423 -5.09 7.25 -9.99
CA ARG A 423 -5.74 6.40 -10.99
C ARG A 423 -4.81 6.08 -12.17
N LEU A 424 -4.77 4.81 -12.58
CA LEU A 424 -4.10 4.37 -13.81
C LEU A 424 -5.15 3.97 -14.85
N ASN A 425 -5.06 4.54 -16.08
CA ASN A 425 -6.02 4.27 -17.13
C ASN A 425 -5.34 4.04 -18.48
N ALA A 426 -5.32 2.79 -18.95
CA ALA A 426 -4.75 2.35 -20.20
C ALA A 426 -5.86 1.93 -21.17
N SER A 427 -6.18 2.77 -22.16
CA SER A 427 -7.21 2.48 -23.16
C SER A 427 -6.68 1.96 -24.49
N GLY A 428 -5.37 1.99 -24.70
CA GLY A 428 -4.72 1.54 -25.94
C GLY A 428 -4.74 0.02 -26.11
N ALA A 429 -4.88 -0.45 -27.35
CA ALA A 429 -4.72 -1.86 -27.66
C ALA A 429 -3.29 -2.31 -27.32
N LYS A 430 -3.14 -3.48 -26.67
CA LYS A 430 -1.87 -4.05 -26.19
C LYS A 430 -1.13 -3.17 -25.17
N ALA A 431 -1.80 -2.18 -24.56
CA ALA A 431 -1.22 -1.40 -23.47
C ALA A 431 -0.81 -2.31 -22.31
N GLY A 432 0.38 -2.05 -21.75
CA GLY A 432 0.93 -2.84 -20.65
C GLY A 432 1.06 -2.04 -19.36
N LEU A 433 0.82 -2.70 -18.25
CA LEU A 433 1.16 -2.22 -16.91
C LEU A 433 1.95 -3.30 -16.17
N GLU A 434 3.09 -2.95 -15.66
CA GLU A 434 3.93 -3.84 -14.87
C GLU A 434 4.20 -3.20 -13.51
N LEU A 435 3.80 -3.86 -12.45
CA LEU A 435 3.95 -3.43 -11.07
C LEU A 435 4.83 -4.43 -10.33
N LYS A 436 5.93 -3.95 -9.79
CA LYS A 436 6.86 -4.79 -9.04
C LYS A 436 7.25 -4.13 -7.73
N ALA A 437 7.25 -4.88 -6.62
CA ALA A 437 7.73 -4.42 -5.32
C ALA A 437 8.46 -5.56 -4.59
N GLU A 438 9.55 -5.25 -3.91
CA GLU A 438 10.17 -6.22 -2.99
C GLU A 438 9.30 -6.37 -1.72
N GLY A 439 8.60 -5.32 -1.28
CA GLY A 439 7.57 -5.30 -0.24
C GLY A 439 6.17 -5.54 -0.78
N ALA A 440 5.21 -4.73 -0.35
CA ALA A 440 3.80 -4.80 -0.76
C ALA A 440 3.46 -3.89 -1.94
N ILE A 441 2.39 -4.23 -2.66
CA ILE A 441 1.73 -3.32 -3.60
C ILE A 441 0.39 -2.89 -3.01
N ASP A 442 0.25 -1.60 -2.67
CA ASP A 442 -0.98 -1.00 -2.16
C ASP A 442 -1.71 -0.24 -3.27
N ILE A 443 -2.89 -0.73 -3.64
CA ILE A 443 -3.75 -0.12 -4.65
C ILE A 443 -4.89 0.63 -3.95
N ASN A 444 -4.81 1.96 -3.97
CA ASN A 444 -5.76 2.85 -3.27
C ASN A 444 -6.73 3.57 -4.22
N ASP A 445 -6.51 3.51 -5.53
CA ASP A 445 -7.43 4.02 -6.55
C ASP A 445 -7.58 3.02 -7.70
N LYS A 446 -8.37 3.36 -8.69
CA LYS A 446 -8.74 2.45 -9.78
C LYS A 446 -7.63 2.28 -10.81
N ILE A 447 -7.39 1.04 -11.20
CA ILE A 447 -6.57 0.67 -12.35
C ILE A 447 -7.50 0.14 -13.43
N VAL A 448 -7.45 0.72 -14.63
CA VAL A 448 -8.31 0.33 -15.76
C VAL A 448 -7.45 0.04 -16.99
N LEU A 449 -7.48 -1.20 -17.45
CA LEU A 449 -6.88 -1.63 -18.71
C LEU A 449 -8.02 -2.03 -19.67
N GLY A 450 -8.45 -1.05 -20.51
CA GLY A 450 -9.62 -1.21 -21.38
C GLY A 450 -9.29 -1.64 -22.80
N GLY A 451 -8.04 -1.57 -23.22
CA GLY A 451 -7.61 -1.90 -24.57
C GLY A 451 -7.60 -3.41 -24.87
N ALA A 452 -7.94 -3.80 -26.09
CA ALA A 452 -7.85 -5.20 -26.51
C ALA A 452 -6.41 -5.72 -26.43
N GLY A 453 -6.20 -6.90 -25.82
CA GLY A 453 -4.89 -7.51 -25.61
C GLY A 453 -4.02 -6.75 -24.60
N SER A 454 -4.61 -5.92 -23.74
CA SER A 454 -3.88 -5.27 -22.65
C SER A 454 -3.33 -6.29 -21.65
N ALA A 455 -2.21 -5.96 -21.03
CA ALA A 455 -1.51 -6.86 -20.13
C ALA A 455 -1.21 -6.19 -18.79
N LEU A 456 -1.51 -6.88 -17.70
CA LEU A 456 -1.11 -6.51 -16.35
C LEU A 456 -0.18 -7.59 -15.78
N ALA A 457 0.98 -7.18 -15.31
CA ALA A 457 1.85 -8.01 -14.49
C ALA A 457 1.98 -7.38 -13.10
N MET A 458 1.79 -8.18 -12.05
CA MET A 458 1.99 -7.77 -10.67
C MET A 458 2.88 -8.80 -9.96
N ASP A 459 3.94 -8.32 -9.33
CA ASP A 459 4.87 -9.15 -8.57
C ASP A 459 5.26 -8.40 -7.29
N ALA A 460 4.93 -8.97 -6.14
CA ALA A 460 5.14 -8.34 -4.85
C ALA A 460 5.58 -9.38 -3.81
N GLY A 461 6.66 -9.09 -3.08
CA GLY A 461 7.20 -9.98 -2.06
C GLY A 461 6.21 -10.23 -0.91
N GLU A 462 5.46 -9.22 -0.50
CA GLU A 462 4.41 -9.31 0.52
C GLU A 462 2.98 -9.37 -0.04
N GLY A 463 2.84 -9.57 -1.35
CA GLY A 463 1.55 -9.59 -2.04
C GLY A 463 0.97 -8.21 -2.32
N HIS A 464 -0.28 -8.17 -2.78
CA HIS A 464 -0.97 -6.92 -3.08
C HIS A 464 -2.25 -6.76 -2.25
N ARG A 465 -2.60 -5.50 -1.98
CA ARG A 465 -3.81 -5.08 -1.27
C ARG A 465 -4.60 -4.11 -2.14
N VAL A 466 -5.90 -4.36 -2.27
CA VAL A 466 -6.83 -3.46 -2.97
C VAL A 466 -7.74 -2.81 -1.93
N ASN A 467 -7.51 -1.54 -1.64
CA ASN A 467 -8.04 -0.86 -0.48
C ASN A 467 -9.34 -0.08 -0.78
N GLY A 468 -10.28 -0.11 0.13
CA GLY A 468 -11.50 0.71 0.08
C GLY A 468 -12.33 0.53 -1.19
N THR A 469 -12.45 1.60 -1.99
CA THR A 469 -13.21 1.60 -3.25
C THR A 469 -12.36 1.30 -4.49
N ALA A 470 -11.06 1.04 -4.30
CA ALA A 470 -10.15 0.68 -5.38
C ALA A 470 -10.57 -0.61 -6.08
N SER A 471 -10.15 -0.73 -7.32
CA SER A 471 -10.34 -1.96 -8.12
C SER A 471 -9.42 -1.97 -9.34
N VAL A 472 -9.08 -3.16 -9.81
CA VAL A 472 -8.33 -3.36 -11.05
C VAL A 472 -9.27 -3.94 -12.10
N SER A 473 -9.46 -3.23 -13.20
CA SER A 473 -10.31 -3.65 -14.31
C SER A 473 -9.47 -4.04 -15.54
N LEU A 474 -9.66 -5.27 -16.00
CA LEU A 474 -9.06 -5.86 -17.21
C LEU A 474 -10.18 -6.05 -18.25
N ALA A 475 -10.80 -4.94 -18.67
CA ALA A 475 -12.01 -4.97 -19.50
C ALA A 475 -11.72 -5.20 -21.00
N GLY A 476 -10.48 -5.11 -21.43
CA GLY A 476 -10.09 -5.35 -22.82
C GLY A 476 -10.34 -6.80 -23.25
N ALA A 477 -10.77 -7.00 -24.48
CA ALA A 477 -10.86 -8.35 -25.06
C ALA A 477 -9.46 -8.99 -25.05
N ASN A 478 -9.36 -10.26 -24.62
CA ASN A 478 -8.10 -11.00 -24.49
C ASN A 478 -7.07 -10.31 -23.58
N ALA A 479 -7.52 -9.59 -22.55
CA ALA A 479 -6.65 -9.05 -21.52
C ALA A 479 -5.94 -10.19 -20.78
N THR A 480 -4.70 -9.97 -20.39
CA THR A 480 -3.88 -10.95 -19.67
C THR A 480 -3.46 -10.45 -18.30
N TYR A 481 -3.35 -11.36 -17.36
CA TYR A 481 -2.85 -11.10 -16.02
C TYR A 481 -1.80 -12.13 -15.62
N VAL A 482 -0.70 -11.63 -15.09
CA VAL A 482 0.42 -12.46 -14.58
C VAL A 482 0.76 -11.99 -13.16
N SER A 483 0.95 -12.93 -12.24
CA SER A 483 1.43 -12.63 -10.88
C SER A 483 2.34 -13.76 -10.41
N GLY A 484 3.48 -13.41 -9.81
CA GLY A 484 4.48 -14.40 -9.38
C GLY A 484 4.95 -15.34 -10.49
N GLY A 485 4.95 -14.88 -11.75
CA GLY A 485 5.32 -15.70 -12.92
C GLY A 485 4.22 -16.62 -13.44
N TYR A 486 3.03 -16.64 -12.82
CA TYR A 486 1.90 -17.48 -13.24
C TYR A 486 0.85 -16.69 -14.02
N TYR A 487 0.30 -17.31 -15.07
CA TYR A 487 -0.79 -16.77 -15.85
C TYR A 487 -2.14 -17.11 -15.21
N TYR A 488 -2.98 -16.09 -15.02
CA TYR A 488 -4.33 -16.22 -14.52
C TYR A 488 -5.35 -16.08 -15.64
N THR A 489 -6.43 -16.85 -15.57
CA THR A 489 -7.58 -16.69 -16.45
C THR A 489 -8.37 -15.46 -16.02
N VAL A 490 -8.55 -14.49 -16.92
CA VAL A 490 -9.32 -13.27 -16.66
C VAL A 490 -10.82 -13.56 -16.89
N VAL A 491 -11.62 -13.40 -15.82
CA VAL A 491 -13.06 -13.64 -15.81
C VAL A 491 -13.79 -12.30 -15.91
N GLN A 492 -14.47 -12.04 -17.00
CA GLN A 492 -15.10 -10.75 -17.31
C GLN A 492 -16.62 -10.78 -17.31
N ASN A 493 -17.24 -11.96 -17.31
CA ASN A 493 -18.69 -12.12 -17.38
C ASN A 493 -19.18 -13.39 -16.70
N LEU A 494 -20.50 -13.52 -16.57
CA LEU A 494 -21.13 -14.63 -15.87
C LEU A 494 -20.86 -15.99 -16.52
N ALA A 495 -20.80 -16.08 -17.84
CA ALA A 495 -20.51 -17.34 -18.54
C ALA A 495 -19.08 -17.81 -18.26
N GLN A 496 -18.09 -16.89 -18.22
CA GLN A 496 -16.72 -17.21 -17.85
C GLN A 496 -16.61 -17.56 -16.36
N LEU A 497 -17.37 -16.91 -15.48
CA LEU A 497 -17.46 -17.25 -14.06
C LEU A 497 -17.95 -18.68 -13.88
N GLN A 498 -19.03 -19.08 -14.59
CA GLN A 498 -19.56 -20.43 -14.55
C GLN A 498 -18.60 -21.46 -15.19
N ALA A 499 -17.75 -21.02 -16.14
CA ALA A 499 -16.75 -21.89 -16.78
C ALA A 499 -15.60 -22.30 -15.84
N ILE A 500 -15.46 -21.70 -14.67
CA ILE A 500 -14.55 -22.16 -13.61
C ILE A 500 -14.82 -23.62 -13.22
N ASN A 501 -16.07 -24.09 -13.39
CA ASN A 501 -16.41 -25.51 -13.22
C ASN A 501 -15.61 -26.49 -14.08
N LYS A 502 -14.99 -26.03 -15.16
CA LYS A 502 -14.17 -26.87 -16.06
C LYS A 502 -12.76 -27.10 -15.52
N ASN A 503 -12.30 -26.25 -14.64
CA ASN A 503 -10.98 -26.34 -14.02
C ASN A 503 -11.02 -25.72 -12.61
N LEU A 504 -11.28 -26.54 -11.59
CA LEU A 504 -11.47 -26.10 -10.21
C LEU A 504 -10.14 -25.84 -9.45
N ASP A 505 -9.02 -26.19 -10.02
CA ASP A 505 -7.66 -25.93 -9.50
C ASP A 505 -6.92 -24.78 -10.23
N GLY A 506 -7.62 -24.11 -11.15
CA GLY A 506 -7.09 -23.01 -11.95
C GLY A 506 -6.85 -21.72 -11.17
N LEU A 507 -6.08 -20.83 -11.78
CA LEU A 507 -5.82 -19.48 -11.30
C LEU A 507 -6.71 -18.50 -12.05
N TYR A 508 -7.47 -17.70 -11.32
CA TYR A 508 -8.48 -16.78 -11.86
C TYR A 508 -8.37 -15.38 -11.25
N VAL A 509 -8.67 -14.37 -12.07
CA VAL A 509 -8.89 -13.00 -11.60
C VAL A 509 -10.17 -12.45 -12.19
N LEU A 510 -10.86 -11.57 -11.46
CA LEU A 510 -11.97 -10.83 -12.05
C LEU A 510 -11.41 -9.68 -12.92
N GLY A 511 -11.82 -9.67 -14.18
CA GLY A 511 -11.48 -8.59 -15.11
C GLY A 511 -12.36 -7.35 -14.99
N GLY A 512 -13.37 -7.39 -14.12
CA GLY A 512 -14.30 -6.31 -13.86
C GLY A 512 -15.47 -6.77 -13.01
N ASN A 513 -16.43 -5.87 -12.78
CA ASN A 513 -17.64 -6.23 -12.05
C ASN A 513 -18.53 -7.19 -12.88
N ILE A 514 -19.00 -8.25 -12.24
CA ILE A 514 -19.92 -9.22 -12.85
C ILE A 514 -21.27 -9.10 -12.17
N LEU A 515 -22.25 -8.53 -12.85
CA LEU A 515 -23.58 -8.30 -12.33
C LEU A 515 -24.61 -9.12 -13.09
N GLY A 516 -25.49 -9.80 -12.39
CA GLY A 516 -26.70 -10.37 -12.95
C GLY A 516 -27.70 -9.30 -13.35
N GLY A 517 -28.85 -9.73 -13.91
CA GLY A 517 -29.95 -8.82 -14.24
C GLY A 517 -30.60 -8.19 -13.00
N SER A 518 -31.63 -7.37 -13.21
CA SER A 518 -32.34 -6.70 -12.12
C SER A 518 -33.02 -7.69 -11.17
N TYR A 519 -32.96 -7.46 -9.86
CA TYR A 519 -33.73 -8.08 -8.80
C TYR A 519 -33.67 -9.63 -8.74
N TYR A 520 -32.47 -10.21 -8.60
CA TYR A 520 -32.29 -11.66 -8.38
C TYR A 520 -32.86 -12.58 -9.49
N CYS A 521 -33.12 -12.03 -10.68
CA CYS A 521 -33.65 -12.83 -11.79
C CYS A 521 -32.60 -13.73 -12.45
N THR A 522 -31.32 -13.51 -12.18
CA THR A 522 -30.25 -14.31 -12.77
C THR A 522 -29.87 -15.45 -11.82
N ALA A 523 -30.27 -16.66 -12.20
CA ALA A 523 -29.94 -17.88 -11.47
C ALA A 523 -28.51 -18.33 -11.81
N LEU A 524 -27.75 -18.70 -10.80
CA LEU A 524 -26.42 -19.28 -10.91
C LEU A 524 -26.38 -20.61 -10.15
N GLN A 525 -25.80 -21.64 -10.77
CA GLN A 525 -25.46 -22.86 -10.05
C GLN A 525 -24.12 -22.67 -9.33
N SER A 526 -24.04 -23.21 -8.10
CA SER A 526 -22.78 -23.16 -7.33
C SER A 526 -21.63 -23.74 -8.14
N ILE A 527 -20.50 -23.03 -8.17
CA ILE A 527 -19.27 -23.53 -8.76
C ILE A 527 -18.78 -24.74 -7.94
N GLY A 528 -18.37 -25.81 -8.61
CA GLY A 528 -18.05 -27.12 -8.01
C GLY A 528 -19.26 -28.06 -7.90
N GLY A 529 -20.48 -27.57 -8.10
CA GLY A 529 -21.68 -28.40 -8.06
C GLY A 529 -21.81 -29.22 -6.76
N PRO A 530 -22.42 -30.42 -6.79
CA PRO A 530 -22.63 -31.20 -5.58
C PRO A 530 -21.38 -31.86 -4.99
N ALA A 531 -20.36 -32.14 -5.80
CA ALA A 531 -19.18 -32.95 -5.39
C ALA A 531 -17.84 -32.26 -5.57
N GLY A 532 -17.72 -31.27 -6.46
CA GLY A 532 -16.45 -30.60 -6.76
C GLY A 532 -15.97 -29.70 -5.62
N VAL A 533 -14.67 -29.54 -5.54
CA VAL A 533 -14.00 -28.63 -4.58
C VAL A 533 -13.13 -27.67 -5.38
N PHE A 534 -13.33 -26.39 -5.20
CA PHE A 534 -12.45 -25.37 -5.76
C PHE A 534 -11.16 -25.34 -4.93
N SER A 535 -10.05 -25.75 -5.54
CA SER A 535 -8.71 -25.77 -4.91
C SER A 535 -7.77 -24.73 -5.49
N GLY A 536 -8.20 -24.00 -6.51
CA GLY A 536 -7.44 -22.95 -7.17
C GLY A 536 -7.41 -21.61 -6.43
N THR A 537 -7.17 -20.55 -7.16
CA THR A 537 -7.20 -19.17 -6.66
C THR A 537 -8.17 -18.33 -7.47
N LEU A 538 -9.03 -17.57 -6.79
CA LEU A 538 -9.80 -16.48 -7.37
C LEU A 538 -9.45 -15.17 -6.64
N ASP A 539 -8.83 -14.26 -7.36
CA ASP A 539 -8.62 -12.89 -6.89
C ASP A 539 -9.62 -11.95 -7.55
N GLY A 540 -10.45 -11.31 -6.74
CA GLY A 540 -11.43 -10.34 -7.22
C GLY A 540 -10.82 -9.04 -7.72
N LEU A 541 -9.57 -8.74 -7.37
CA LEU A 541 -8.90 -7.48 -7.68
C LEU A 541 -9.74 -6.24 -7.29
N GLY A 542 -10.52 -6.34 -6.21
CA GLY A 542 -11.43 -5.30 -5.72
C GLY A 542 -12.73 -5.16 -6.52
N ASN A 543 -12.97 -6.01 -7.53
CA ASN A 543 -14.20 -6.04 -8.30
C ASN A 543 -15.32 -6.80 -7.58
N SER A 544 -16.53 -6.64 -8.08
CA SER A 544 -17.74 -7.19 -7.47
C SER A 544 -18.43 -8.25 -8.33
N ILE A 545 -19.06 -9.22 -7.62
CA ILE A 545 -20.05 -10.15 -8.18
C ILE A 545 -21.37 -9.85 -7.50
N GLY A 546 -22.44 -9.68 -8.26
CA GLY A 546 -23.71 -9.33 -7.61
C GLY A 546 -24.98 -9.53 -8.41
N ASN A 547 -26.12 -9.27 -7.73
CA ASN A 547 -27.48 -9.41 -8.25
C ASN A 547 -27.80 -10.84 -8.73
N LEU A 548 -27.33 -11.85 -7.99
CA LEU A 548 -27.50 -13.26 -8.37
C LEU A 548 -28.37 -14.02 -7.36
N SER A 549 -29.13 -14.97 -7.86
CA SER A 549 -29.78 -16.01 -7.06
C SER A 549 -29.02 -17.32 -7.21
N ILE A 550 -28.41 -17.77 -6.12
CA ILE A 550 -27.55 -18.95 -6.13
C ILE A 550 -28.27 -20.13 -5.56
N SER A 551 -28.24 -21.23 -6.29
CA SER A 551 -28.81 -22.51 -5.87
C SER A 551 -27.87 -23.66 -6.23
N ASN A 552 -28.07 -24.82 -5.66
CA ASN A 552 -27.34 -26.04 -6.00
C ASN A 552 -28.28 -27.25 -5.94
N THR A 553 -27.96 -28.29 -6.66
CA THR A 553 -28.61 -29.61 -6.55
C THR A 553 -28.06 -30.43 -5.37
N GLY A 554 -26.92 -30.06 -4.82
CA GLY A 554 -26.27 -30.66 -3.65
C GLY A 554 -26.52 -29.87 -2.36
N PRO A 555 -26.03 -30.37 -1.21
CA PRO A 555 -26.32 -29.81 0.10
C PRO A 555 -25.48 -28.53 0.41
N ASN A 556 -24.49 -28.24 -0.38
CA ASN A 556 -23.62 -27.08 -0.17
C ASN A 556 -23.94 -26.00 -1.19
N VAL A 557 -24.34 -24.83 -0.73
CA VAL A 557 -24.78 -23.73 -1.58
C VAL A 557 -24.02 -22.45 -1.26
N GLY A 558 -23.46 -21.84 -2.29
CA GLY A 558 -22.74 -20.58 -2.28
C GLY A 558 -22.26 -20.27 -3.69
N LEU A 559 -21.58 -19.15 -3.91
CA LEU A 559 -20.91 -18.92 -5.20
C LEU A 559 -20.02 -20.14 -5.53
N PHE A 560 -19.31 -20.65 -4.53
CA PHE A 560 -18.63 -21.94 -4.55
C PHE A 560 -19.36 -22.93 -3.61
N ALA A 561 -19.65 -24.13 -4.07
CA ALA A 561 -20.23 -25.17 -3.21
C ALA A 561 -19.24 -25.54 -2.10
N ARG A 562 -17.97 -25.78 -2.45
CA ARG A 562 -16.86 -26.10 -1.55
C ARG A 562 -15.58 -25.43 -2.04
N SER A 563 -14.74 -24.94 -1.10
CA SER A 563 -13.44 -24.36 -1.41
C SER A 563 -12.37 -24.86 -0.44
N SER A 564 -11.24 -25.30 -0.98
CA SER A 564 -9.97 -25.50 -0.27
C SER A 564 -8.87 -24.56 -0.79
N GLY A 565 -9.19 -23.75 -1.79
CA GLY A 565 -8.29 -22.79 -2.43
C GLY A 565 -8.31 -21.40 -1.76
N THR A 566 -7.87 -20.42 -2.51
CA THR A 566 -7.81 -19.01 -2.07
C THR A 566 -8.86 -18.16 -2.76
N LEU A 567 -9.63 -17.41 -1.99
CA LEU A 567 -10.61 -16.44 -2.45
C LEU A 567 -10.29 -15.08 -1.83
N SER A 568 -9.94 -14.08 -2.64
CA SER A 568 -9.44 -12.81 -2.10
C SER A 568 -9.90 -11.58 -2.87
N ASN A 569 -9.81 -10.41 -2.21
CA ASN A 569 -10.05 -9.09 -2.78
C ASN A 569 -11.40 -8.97 -3.55
N LEU A 570 -12.45 -9.56 -3.01
CA LEU A 570 -13.73 -9.75 -3.69
C LEU A 570 -14.86 -8.99 -2.98
N LYS A 571 -15.72 -8.33 -3.75
CA LYS A 571 -16.96 -7.70 -3.26
C LYS A 571 -18.17 -8.49 -3.76
N LEU A 572 -19.07 -8.85 -2.85
CA LEU A 572 -20.32 -9.52 -3.16
C LEU A 572 -21.49 -8.58 -2.89
N ASN A 573 -22.38 -8.37 -3.85
CA ASN A 573 -23.46 -7.42 -3.71
C ASN A 573 -24.80 -8.06 -4.04
N ASN A 574 -25.78 -7.98 -3.12
CA ASN A 574 -27.15 -8.44 -3.37
C ASN A 574 -27.21 -9.90 -3.85
N LEU A 575 -26.59 -10.82 -3.12
CA LEU A 575 -26.67 -12.25 -3.39
C LEU A 575 -27.79 -12.88 -2.58
N ARG A 576 -28.65 -13.66 -3.24
CA ARG A 576 -29.64 -14.49 -2.61
C ARG A 576 -29.21 -15.96 -2.69
N VAL A 577 -29.14 -16.62 -1.53
CA VAL A 577 -28.79 -18.05 -1.40
C VAL A 577 -29.90 -18.77 -0.73
N SER A 578 -30.40 -19.82 -1.36
CA SER A 578 -31.46 -20.65 -0.81
C SER A 578 -31.27 -22.13 -1.11
N ASP A 579 -31.64 -22.97 -0.15
CA ASP A 579 -31.66 -24.40 -0.33
C ASP A 579 -33.02 -24.83 -0.93
N ASN A 580 -33.00 -25.17 -2.19
CA ASN A 580 -34.18 -25.63 -2.94
C ASN A 580 -34.22 -27.16 -3.10
N THR A 581 -33.36 -27.89 -2.41
CA THR A 581 -33.25 -29.34 -2.58
C THR A 581 -34.21 -30.09 -1.63
N TYR A 582 -34.87 -31.11 -2.15
CA TYR A 582 -35.63 -32.06 -1.38
C TYR A 582 -34.73 -33.18 -0.87
N GLY A 583 -34.50 -33.26 0.43
CA GLY A 583 -33.70 -34.34 1.04
C GLY A 583 -33.51 -34.12 2.55
N SER A 584 -33.08 -35.17 3.29
CA SER A 584 -33.01 -35.17 4.75
C SER A 584 -31.57 -34.97 5.31
N GLY A 585 -30.54 -34.79 4.47
CA GLY A 585 -29.17 -34.65 4.94
C GLY A 585 -28.83 -33.20 5.35
N PRO A 586 -27.71 -32.99 6.09
CA PRO A 586 -27.27 -31.66 6.48
C PRO A 586 -26.84 -30.81 5.27
N SER A 587 -27.11 -29.51 5.35
CA SER A 587 -26.69 -28.54 4.30
C SER A 587 -25.84 -27.39 4.86
N SER A 588 -25.09 -26.75 3.99
CA SER A 588 -24.23 -25.63 4.33
C SER A 588 -24.42 -24.49 3.32
N LEU A 589 -24.88 -23.34 3.79
CA LEU A 589 -25.23 -22.22 2.95
C LEU A 589 -24.43 -20.96 3.34
N GLY A 590 -23.78 -20.33 2.36
CA GLY A 590 -23.10 -19.03 2.51
C GLY A 590 -23.05 -18.30 1.18
N ALA A 591 -23.06 -16.98 1.18
CA ALA A 591 -23.05 -16.22 -0.08
C ALA A 591 -21.83 -16.51 -0.94
N LEU A 592 -20.66 -16.68 -0.32
CA LEU A 592 -19.42 -16.99 -1.03
C LEU A 592 -19.20 -18.50 -1.12
N VAL A 593 -19.25 -19.21 0.01
CA VAL A 593 -18.90 -20.64 0.06
C VAL A 593 -19.85 -21.42 0.95
N GLY A 594 -20.31 -22.57 0.48
CA GLY A 594 -21.02 -23.52 1.31
C GLY A 594 -20.10 -24.12 2.38
N ILE A 595 -18.97 -24.74 1.99
CA ILE A 595 -17.94 -25.27 2.91
C ILE A 595 -16.56 -24.73 2.51
N ASN A 596 -15.90 -24.01 3.42
CA ASN A 596 -14.53 -23.53 3.26
C ASN A 596 -13.56 -24.37 4.09
N SER A 597 -12.49 -24.84 3.46
CA SER A 597 -11.29 -25.39 4.12
C SER A 597 -9.99 -24.73 3.64
N GLY A 598 -10.10 -23.66 2.84
CA GLY A 598 -9.03 -22.87 2.31
C GLY A 598 -8.92 -21.49 2.96
N ARG A 599 -8.47 -20.51 2.20
CA ARG A 599 -8.27 -19.14 2.66
C ARG A 599 -9.27 -18.18 2.01
N ILE A 600 -9.92 -17.36 2.82
CA ILE A 600 -10.75 -16.23 2.40
C ILE A 600 -10.12 -14.95 3.00
N ALA A 601 -9.80 -13.97 2.17
CA ALA A 601 -9.14 -12.76 2.63
C ALA A 601 -9.63 -11.50 1.88
N ASN A 602 -9.82 -10.39 2.60
CA ASN A 602 -10.24 -9.12 2.02
C ASN A 602 -11.56 -9.24 1.22
N VAL A 603 -12.58 -9.84 1.82
CA VAL A 603 -13.88 -10.07 1.18
C VAL A 603 -14.96 -9.26 1.88
N SER A 604 -15.74 -8.51 1.12
CA SER A 604 -16.93 -7.83 1.62
C SER A 604 -18.19 -8.34 0.93
N ALA A 605 -19.27 -8.55 1.69
CA ALA A 605 -20.55 -8.96 1.16
C ALA A 605 -21.65 -8.03 1.68
N SER A 606 -22.40 -7.39 0.80
CA SER A 606 -23.46 -6.46 1.15
C SER A 606 -24.80 -6.83 0.55
N GLY A 607 -25.88 -6.62 1.33
CA GLY A 607 -27.24 -6.95 0.88
C GLY A 607 -27.44 -8.45 0.64
N VAL A 608 -26.72 -9.31 1.36
CA VAL A 608 -26.91 -10.76 1.22
C VAL A 608 -28.22 -11.22 1.83
N SER A 609 -28.83 -12.26 1.25
CA SER A 609 -30.00 -12.93 1.78
C SER A 609 -29.77 -14.44 1.75
N VAL A 610 -29.49 -15.02 2.91
CA VAL A 610 -29.27 -16.48 3.05
C VAL A 610 -30.46 -17.07 3.78
N VAL A 611 -31.15 -18.01 3.13
CA VAL A 611 -32.40 -18.62 3.65
C VAL A 611 -32.28 -20.13 3.69
N GLY A 612 -32.31 -20.71 4.89
CA GLY A 612 -32.22 -22.12 5.12
C GLY A 612 -33.54 -22.87 4.81
N SER A 613 -33.45 -24.18 4.55
CA SER A 613 -34.59 -25.07 4.37
C SER A 613 -35.34 -25.31 5.70
N ARG A 614 -36.64 -25.63 5.60
CA ARG A 614 -37.45 -26.10 6.74
C ARG A 614 -37.26 -27.59 7.07
N LEU A 615 -36.62 -28.32 6.16
CA LEU A 615 -36.57 -29.78 6.21
C LEU A 615 -35.17 -30.33 6.56
N ARG A 616 -34.17 -29.49 6.65
CA ARG A 616 -32.77 -29.91 6.83
C ARG A 616 -32.08 -29.23 8.01
N SER A 617 -31.18 -29.97 8.65
CA SER A 617 -30.17 -29.45 9.56
C SER A 617 -29.20 -28.58 8.80
N ASN A 618 -29.18 -27.28 9.01
CA ASN A 618 -28.43 -26.32 8.21
C ASN A 618 -27.32 -25.63 9.02
N ALA A 619 -26.14 -25.45 8.42
CA ALA A 619 -25.20 -24.47 8.83
C ALA A 619 -25.31 -23.25 7.90
N LEU A 620 -25.76 -22.12 8.43
CA LEU A 620 -26.08 -20.93 7.66
C LEU A 620 -25.15 -19.79 8.07
N GLY A 621 -24.43 -19.23 7.12
CA GLY A 621 -23.66 -18.01 7.32
C GLY A 621 -23.91 -17.01 6.20
N GLY A 622 -23.82 -15.72 6.52
CA GLY A 622 -23.98 -14.68 5.51
C GLY A 622 -22.89 -14.74 4.43
N LEU A 623 -21.70 -15.22 4.79
CA LEU A 623 -20.58 -15.38 3.85
C LEU A 623 -20.24 -16.87 3.63
N VAL A 624 -20.12 -17.65 4.70
CA VAL A 624 -19.67 -19.04 4.66
C VAL A 624 -20.61 -19.92 5.49
N GLY A 625 -21.10 -21.04 4.93
CA GLY A 625 -21.90 -22.00 5.69
C GLY A 625 -21.08 -22.69 6.78
N ARG A 626 -20.00 -23.38 6.40
CA ARG A 626 -19.06 -24.04 7.32
C ARG A 626 -17.62 -23.65 6.97
N ASN A 627 -16.86 -23.23 7.96
CA ASN A 627 -15.42 -23.04 7.89
C ASN A 627 -14.74 -24.20 8.63
N ILE A 628 -14.21 -25.17 7.89
CA ILE A 628 -13.62 -26.39 8.42
C ILE A 628 -12.12 -26.32 8.28
N SER A 629 -11.41 -26.03 9.34
CA SER A 629 -9.95 -25.82 9.35
C SER A 629 -9.48 -24.75 8.36
N GLY A 630 -10.38 -23.86 7.93
CA GLY A 630 -10.12 -22.77 6.99
C GLY A 630 -9.77 -21.46 7.68
N GLN A 631 -9.21 -20.54 6.92
CA GLN A 631 -8.80 -19.19 7.36
C GLN A 631 -9.71 -18.13 6.75
N ILE A 632 -10.27 -17.25 7.57
CA ILE A 632 -11.06 -16.08 7.12
C ILE A 632 -10.46 -14.84 7.76
N ALA A 633 -9.97 -13.93 6.95
CA ALA A 633 -9.34 -12.69 7.41
C ALA A 633 -9.88 -11.46 6.66
N ASN A 634 -10.03 -10.35 7.38
CA ASN A 634 -10.49 -9.08 6.80
C ASN A 634 -11.80 -9.23 6.02
N ALA A 635 -12.81 -9.83 6.65
CA ALA A 635 -14.09 -10.11 6.02
C ALA A 635 -15.21 -9.25 6.62
N SER A 636 -16.13 -8.77 5.78
CA SER A 636 -17.32 -8.06 6.25
C SER A 636 -18.57 -8.53 5.54
N VAL A 637 -19.69 -8.57 6.29
CA VAL A 637 -20.97 -9.00 5.74
C VAL A 637 -22.12 -8.13 6.28
N SER A 638 -23.09 -7.84 5.42
CA SER A 638 -24.35 -7.17 5.80
C SER A 638 -25.52 -7.71 5.01
N GLY A 639 -26.72 -7.71 5.61
CA GLY A 639 -27.94 -8.24 5.00
C GLY A 639 -28.77 -9.06 5.98
N GLY A 640 -29.29 -10.23 5.56
CA GLY A 640 -30.10 -11.09 6.39
C GLY A 640 -29.78 -12.58 6.25
N VAL A 641 -29.77 -13.30 7.38
CA VAL A 641 -29.67 -14.76 7.43
C VAL A 641 -30.86 -15.30 8.19
N THR A 642 -31.65 -16.16 7.55
CA THR A 642 -32.84 -16.73 8.16
C THR A 642 -32.77 -18.26 8.21
N GLY A 643 -32.72 -18.81 9.41
CA GLY A 643 -32.77 -20.22 9.69
C GLY A 643 -34.19 -20.68 10.02
N TYR A 644 -34.68 -21.75 9.35
CA TYR A 644 -35.96 -22.40 9.67
C TYR A 644 -35.71 -23.71 10.43
N ALA A 645 -36.74 -24.32 10.91
CA ALA A 645 -36.90 -25.47 11.77
C ALA A 645 -35.72 -26.38 12.17
N ALA A 646 -34.87 -26.80 11.28
CA ALA A 646 -33.79 -27.76 11.54
C ALA A 646 -32.36 -27.15 11.47
N SER A 647 -32.25 -25.83 11.62
CA SER A 647 -30.93 -25.18 11.56
C SER A 647 -30.10 -25.51 12.79
N THR A 648 -28.95 -26.13 12.61
CA THR A 648 -28.02 -26.50 13.69
C THR A 648 -27.15 -25.33 14.12
N ALA A 649 -26.72 -24.47 13.17
CA ALA A 649 -25.93 -23.30 13.45
C ALA A 649 -26.24 -22.16 12.48
N VAL A 650 -26.52 -20.97 13.00
CA VAL A 650 -26.83 -19.79 12.22
C VAL A 650 -25.94 -18.65 12.66
N GLY A 651 -25.09 -18.15 11.76
CA GLY A 651 -24.19 -17.04 12.01
C GLY A 651 -24.33 -15.92 10.99
N GLY A 652 -24.10 -14.70 11.39
CA GLY A 652 -24.14 -13.58 10.46
C GLY A 652 -23.03 -13.65 9.40
N LEU A 653 -21.84 -14.14 9.76
CA LEU A 653 -20.72 -14.37 8.84
C LEU A 653 -20.59 -15.87 8.51
N VAL A 654 -20.46 -16.70 9.53
CA VAL A 654 -20.19 -18.14 9.41
C VAL A 654 -21.19 -18.95 10.23
N GLY A 655 -21.80 -19.97 9.64
CA GLY A 655 -22.66 -20.90 10.38
C GLY A 655 -21.85 -21.69 11.42
N GLU A 656 -20.88 -22.46 10.98
CA GLU A 656 -20.00 -23.27 11.83
C GLU A 656 -18.52 -22.97 11.54
N ASN A 657 -17.74 -22.62 12.56
CA ASN A 657 -16.29 -22.50 12.53
C ASN A 657 -15.69 -23.65 13.34
N PHE A 658 -14.99 -24.55 12.68
CA PHE A 658 -14.64 -25.83 13.27
C PHE A 658 -13.24 -26.29 12.88
N THR A 659 -12.41 -26.69 13.88
CA THR A 659 -11.09 -27.29 13.68
C THR A 659 -11.18 -28.81 13.75
N THR A 660 -10.75 -29.49 12.68
CA THR A 660 -10.69 -30.96 12.65
C THR A 660 -9.49 -31.47 13.47
N ALA A 661 -9.54 -32.74 13.90
CA ALA A 661 -8.48 -33.31 14.74
C ALA A 661 -7.08 -33.30 14.08
N TRP A 662 -7.00 -33.27 12.77
CA TRP A 662 -5.76 -33.40 12.01
C TRP A 662 -5.53 -32.21 11.02
N GLY A 663 -6.44 -31.24 11.00
CA GLY A 663 -6.33 -30.06 10.15
C GLY A 663 -5.65 -28.88 10.86
N PRO A 664 -5.26 -27.83 10.13
CA PRO A 664 -4.87 -26.57 10.72
C PRO A 664 -6.04 -25.99 11.54
N GLU A 665 -5.71 -25.11 12.46
CA GLU A 665 -6.72 -24.38 13.23
C GLU A 665 -7.63 -23.56 12.33
N ALA A 666 -8.94 -23.64 12.53
CA ALA A 666 -9.89 -22.75 11.86
C ALA A 666 -9.84 -21.37 12.53
N VAL A 667 -9.57 -20.33 11.76
CA VAL A 667 -9.43 -18.96 12.28
C VAL A 667 -10.33 -17.99 11.57
N ILE A 668 -10.98 -17.14 12.35
CA ILE A 668 -11.68 -15.93 11.88
C ILE A 668 -11.02 -14.73 12.53
N GLU A 669 -10.46 -13.84 11.71
CA GLU A 669 -9.71 -12.67 12.16
C GLU A 669 -10.15 -11.40 11.44
N ASN A 670 -10.26 -10.29 12.20
CA ASN A 670 -10.66 -8.99 11.67
C ASN A 670 -11.91 -9.09 10.79
N ALA A 671 -12.94 -9.76 11.32
CA ALA A 671 -14.19 -10.03 10.61
C ALA A 671 -15.38 -9.31 11.25
N HIS A 672 -16.22 -8.70 10.43
CA HIS A 672 -17.33 -7.87 10.90
C HIS A 672 -18.66 -8.30 10.28
N SER A 673 -19.70 -8.44 11.11
CA SER A 673 -21.05 -8.75 10.69
C SER A 673 -22.02 -7.63 11.06
N ASN A 674 -22.75 -7.12 10.09
CA ASN A 674 -23.92 -6.26 10.27
C ASN A 674 -25.13 -6.94 9.63
N VAL A 675 -25.38 -8.20 10.02
CA VAL A 675 -26.43 -9.06 9.47
C VAL A 675 -27.55 -9.18 10.47
N HIS A 676 -28.80 -9.03 10.01
CA HIS A 676 -29.95 -9.43 10.79
C HIS A 676 -30.06 -10.98 10.76
N VAL A 677 -29.78 -11.60 11.89
CA VAL A 677 -29.84 -13.06 12.06
C VAL A 677 -31.13 -13.45 12.72
N ALA A 678 -31.99 -14.22 12.00
CA ALA A 678 -33.25 -14.71 12.49
C ALA A 678 -33.30 -16.24 12.48
N ALA A 679 -33.68 -16.87 13.59
CA ALA A 679 -33.85 -18.33 13.67
C ALA A 679 -35.23 -18.73 14.19
N GLN A 680 -35.85 -19.69 13.49
CA GLN A 680 -37.20 -20.19 13.78
C GLN A 680 -37.16 -21.72 14.01
N SER A 681 -36.33 -22.22 14.95
CA SER A 681 -36.24 -23.66 15.21
C SER A 681 -37.51 -24.22 15.86
N THR A 682 -37.90 -25.44 15.50
CA THR A 682 -39.01 -26.19 16.11
C THR A 682 -38.54 -27.33 16.98
N GLU A 683 -37.25 -27.70 17.01
CA GLU A 683 -36.71 -28.84 17.73
C GLU A 683 -35.91 -28.45 18.97
N ARG A 684 -36.16 -29.14 20.09
CA ARG A 684 -35.60 -28.84 21.42
C ARG A 684 -34.17 -29.32 21.66
N ASN A 685 -33.52 -30.03 20.73
CA ASN A 685 -32.23 -30.72 20.96
C ASN A 685 -31.16 -30.39 19.92
N SER A 686 -31.11 -29.20 19.39
CA SER A 686 -29.99 -28.82 18.50
C SER A 686 -28.73 -28.44 19.28
N LEU A 687 -27.63 -29.16 19.04
CA LEU A 687 -26.29 -28.83 19.54
C LEU A 687 -25.72 -27.53 18.90
N GLY A 688 -26.53 -26.80 18.16
CA GLY A 688 -26.12 -25.61 17.45
C GLY A 688 -26.44 -24.29 18.19
N GLY A 689 -25.95 -23.20 17.65
CA GLY A 689 -26.13 -21.85 18.20
C GLY A 689 -26.54 -20.85 17.15
N VAL A 690 -27.06 -19.71 17.60
CA VAL A 690 -27.38 -18.56 16.79
C VAL A 690 -26.51 -17.38 17.22
N GLY A 691 -25.64 -16.91 16.33
CA GLY A 691 -24.71 -15.83 16.63
C GLY A 691 -24.70 -14.73 15.59
N GLY A 692 -24.46 -13.51 16.00
CA GLY A 692 -24.39 -12.37 15.09
C GLY A 692 -23.20 -12.44 14.13
N LEU A 693 -22.11 -13.17 14.50
CA LEU A 693 -20.98 -13.48 13.64
C LEU A 693 -20.92 -14.97 13.33
N VAL A 694 -20.89 -15.83 14.35
CA VAL A 694 -20.70 -17.27 14.21
C VAL A 694 -21.78 -18.02 14.98
N GLY A 695 -22.42 -18.99 14.36
CA GLY A 695 -23.40 -19.85 15.02
C GLY A 695 -22.73 -20.79 16.04
N LEU A 696 -21.79 -21.63 15.59
CA LEU A 696 -21.01 -22.56 16.38
C LEU A 696 -19.51 -22.34 16.15
N ASN A 697 -18.75 -22.08 17.19
CA ASN A 697 -17.30 -22.03 17.20
C ASN A 697 -16.75 -23.23 17.99
N ALA A 698 -16.19 -24.22 17.30
CA ALA A 698 -15.77 -25.47 17.92
C ALA A 698 -14.26 -25.73 17.74
N LYS A 699 -13.49 -25.70 18.83
CA LYS A 699 -12.02 -25.87 18.83
C LYS A 699 -11.33 -24.94 17.85
N ALA A 700 -11.84 -23.69 17.68
CA ALA A 700 -11.45 -22.76 16.66
C ALA A 700 -11.31 -21.35 17.23
N THR A 701 -10.58 -20.50 16.57
CA THR A 701 -10.26 -19.14 17.03
C THR A 701 -11.06 -18.08 16.30
N ILE A 702 -11.57 -17.12 17.08
CA ILE A 702 -12.15 -15.85 16.64
C ILE A 702 -11.39 -14.73 17.32
N ARG A 703 -10.78 -13.83 16.56
CA ARG A 703 -10.03 -12.70 17.12
C ARG A 703 -10.27 -11.40 16.35
N ALA A 704 -10.15 -10.27 17.05
CA ALA A 704 -10.30 -8.93 16.50
C ALA A 704 -11.58 -8.76 15.65
N SER A 705 -12.69 -9.41 16.07
CA SER A 705 -13.88 -9.54 15.24
C SER A 705 -15.12 -8.95 15.91
N GLY A 706 -16.13 -8.59 15.12
CA GLY A 706 -17.29 -7.90 15.67
C GLY A 706 -18.62 -8.20 15.00
N SER A 707 -19.71 -7.99 15.76
CA SER A 707 -21.09 -8.05 15.27
C SER A 707 -21.90 -6.83 15.73
N GLN A 708 -22.68 -6.27 14.80
CA GLN A 708 -23.54 -5.11 15.04
C GLN A 708 -25.01 -5.41 14.70
N GLY A 709 -25.28 -6.47 13.92
CA GLY A 709 -26.61 -6.82 13.48
C GLY A 709 -27.50 -7.38 14.62
N LYS A 710 -28.80 -7.22 14.49
CA LYS A 710 -29.78 -7.81 15.39
C LYS A 710 -29.75 -9.33 15.28
N VAL A 711 -29.80 -10.02 16.44
CA VAL A 711 -29.98 -11.48 16.54
C VAL A 711 -31.29 -11.78 17.21
N GLU A 712 -32.14 -12.53 16.54
CA GLU A 712 -33.45 -12.89 17.12
C GLU A 712 -33.80 -14.35 16.91
N THR A 713 -34.46 -14.93 17.92
CA THR A 713 -35.02 -16.27 17.84
C THR A 713 -36.48 -16.27 18.32
N TYR A 714 -37.33 -17.04 17.65
CA TYR A 714 -38.76 -17.06 17.97
C TYR A 714 -39.16 -18.29 18.78
N ARG A 715 -38.28 -19.27 18.95
CA ARG A 715 -38.58 -20.54 19.63
C ARG A 715 -37.58 -20.80 20.76
N PRO A 716 -38.03 -21.56 21.82
CA PRO A 716 -37.16 -21.91 22.93
C PRO A 716 -36.11 -22.98 22.58
N GLY A 717 -35.03 -23.06 23.39
CA GLY A 717 -34.05 -24.14 23.38
C GLY A 717 -32.76 -23.85 22.60
N LEU A 718 -32.56 -22.66 22.05
CA LEU A 718 -31.33 -22.27 21.33
C LEU A 718 -30.33 -21.53 22.21
N ASN A 719 -29.04 -21.74 21.96
CA ASN A 719 -27.98 -20.87 22.48
C ASN A 719 -27.84 -19.65 21.56
N VAL A 720 -28.04 -18.47 22.10
CA VAL A 720 -28.10 -17.22 21.33
C VAL A 720 -27.07 -16.23 21.83
N GLY A 721 -26.15 -15.80 20.96
CA GLY A 721 -25.14 -14.80 21.28
C GLY A 721 -25.08 -13.66 20.27
N GLY A 722 -24.76 -12.48 20.72
CA GLY A 722 -24.58 -11.32 19.84
C GLY A 722 -23.40 -11.51 18.89
N LEU A 723 -22.37 -12.26 19.27
CA LEU A 723 -21.24 -12.64 18.42
C LEU A 723 -21.28 -14.14 18.09
N VAL A 724 -21.26 -15.00 19.11
CA VAL A 724 -21.19 -16.46 18.96
C VAL A 724 -22.36 -17.12 19.68
N GLY A 725 -23.12 -17.98 18.97
CA GLY A 725 -24.21 -18.76 19.61
C GLY A 725 -23.66 -19.77 20.61
N TYR A 726 -22.77 -20.64 20.18
CA TYR A 726 -22.14 -21.67 21.00
C TYR A 726 -20.62 -21.69 20.78
N ASN A 727 -19.83 -21.49 21.82
CA ASN A 727 -18.37 -21.59 21.85
C ASN A 727 -17.96 -22.88 22.58
N MET A 728 -17.59 -23.92 21.83
CA MET A 728 -17.24 -25.24 22.33
C MET A 728 -15.72 -25.47 22.26
N PHE A 729 -15.02 -25.38 23.37
CA PHE A 729 -13.53 -25.45 23.44
C PHE A 729 -12.83 -24.49 22.46
N GLY A 730 -13.50 -23.39 22.08
CA GLY A 730 -12.97 -22.39 21.15
C GLY A 730 -12.40 -21.19 21.89
N HIS A 731 -11.58 -20.43 21.17
CA HIS A 731 -10.96 -19.21 21.68
C HIS A 731 -11.61 -17.97 21.05
N VAL A 732 -12.04 -17.01 21.88
CA VAL A 732 -12.58 -15.72 21.45
C VAL A 732 -11.80 -14.60 22.11
N SER A 733 -11.13 -13.75 21.35
CA SER A 733 -10.38 -12.64 21.90
C SER A 733 -10.54 -11.33 21.11
N ASP A 734 -10.32 -10.22 21.80
CA ASP A 734 -10.30 -8.88 21.22
C ASP A 734 -11.55 -8.57 20.38
N SER A 735 -12.71 -9.15 20.80
CA SER A 735 -13.92 -9.18 19.96
C SER A 735 -15.09 -8.46 20.62
N SER A 736 -16.05 -8.02 19.82
CA SER A 736 -17.15 -7.20 20.33
C SER A 736 -18.51 -7.52 19.70
N ALA A 737 -19.60 -7.33 20.46
CA ALA A 737 -20.95 -7.33 19.95
C ALA A 737 -21.72 -6.11 20.45
N SER A 738 -22.39 -5.40 19.52
CA SER A 738 -23.22 -4.23 19.85
C SER A 738 -24.66 -4.37 19.37
N GLY A 739 -24.96 -5.41 18.58
CA GLY A 739 -26.31 -5.71 18.12
C GLY A 739 -27.24 -6.14 19.24
N GLN A 740 -28.54 -5.84 19.12
CA GLN A 740 -29.58 -6.32 20.01
C GLN A 740 -29.75 -7.83 19.91
N VAL A 741 -29.91 -8.50 21.05
CA VAL A 741 -30.20 -9.94 21.14
C VAL A 741 -31.58 -10.14 21.71
N GLU A 742 -32.46 -10.81 20.95
CA GLU A 742 -33.82 -11.17 21.37
C GLU A 742 -34.05 -12.68 21.29
N ALA A 743 -34.22 -13.34 22.44
CA ALA A 743 -34.41 -14.79 22.50
C ALA A 743 -35.87 -15.17 22.86
N GLY A 744 -36.43 -16.16 22.15
CA GLY A 744 -37.76 -16.67 22.37
C GLY A 744 -37.96 -17.50 23.67
N GLY A 745 -36.93 -17.69 24.47
CA GLY A 745 -36.93 -18.35 25.79
C GLY A 745 -36.28 -19.73 25.82
N ALA A 746 -36.17 -20.32 27.02
CA ALA A 746 -35.69 -21.68 27.35
C ALA A 746 -34.33 -22.11 26.76
N GLY A 747 -33.40 -21.15 26.50
CA GLY A 747 -32.02 -21.37 26.08
C GLY A 747 -31.02 -20.47 26.85
N ASN A 748 -29.75 -20.56 26.50
CA ASN A 748 -28.74 -19.66 27.04
C ASN A 748 -28.56 -18.45 26.13
N THR A 749 -28.69 -17.26 26.67
CA THR A 749 -28.68 -16.02 25.89
C THR A 749 -27.61 -15.08 26.41
N GLY A 750 -26.68 -14.64 25.54
CA GLY A 750 -25.61 -13.71 25.90
C GLY A 750 -25.45 -12.56 24.90
N GLY A 751 -25.06 -11.40 25.36
CA GLY A 751 -24.77 -10.27 24.50
C GLY A 751 -23.58 -10.51 23.56
N LEU A 752 -22.62 -11.36 23.96
CA LEU A 752 -21.50 -11.83 23.13
C LEU A 752 -21.64 -13.31 22.80
N VAL A 753 -21.71 -14.16 23.83
CA VAL A 753 -21.73 -15.62 23.66
C VAL A 753 -22.94 -16.23 24.36
N GLY A 754 -23.74 -17.05 23.66
CA GLY A 754 -24.88 -17.73 24.26
C GLY A 754 -24.44 -18.81 25.29
N LEU A 755 -23.68 -19.80 24.84
CA LEU A 755 -23.07 -20.85 25.67
C LEU A 755 -21.57 -20.94 25.40
N SER A 756 -20.74 -20.91 26.44
CA SER A 756 -19.31 -21.24 26.38
C SER A 756 -19.07 -22.51 27.20
N SER A 757 -18.67 -23.61 26.53
CA SER A 757 -18.36 -24.87 27.16
C SER A 757 -16.87 -25.22 27.02
N GLY A 758 -16.09 -25.07 28.07
CA GLY A 758 -14.63 -25.25 28.07
C GLY A 758 -13.89 -24.24 27.16
N GLY A 759 -14.57 -23.22 26.70
CA GLY A 759 -14.01 -22.21 25.80
C GLY A 759 -13.39 -21.03 26.58
N GLU A 760 -12.43 -20.38 25.97
CA GLU A 760 -11.73 -19.22 26.49
C GLU A 760 -12.23 -17.93 25.86
N ILE A 761 -12.41 -16.87 26.69
CA ILE A 761 -12.87 -15.55 26.19
C ILE A 761 -12.04 -14.47 26.88
N PHE A 762 -11.32 -13.69 26.09
CA PHE A 762 -10.44 -12.63 26.61
C PHE A 762 -10.64 -11.29 25.91
N ARG A 763 -10.43 -10.18 26.63
CA ARG A 763 -10.41 -8.81 26.09
C ARG A 763 -11.58 -8.51 25.16
N SER A 764 -12.78 -8.98 25.55
CA SER A 764 -13.96 -8.94 24.70
C SER A 764 -15.11 -8.21 25.40
N GLN A 765 -16.03 -7.64 24.61
CA GLN A 765 -17.08 -6.81 25.17
C GLN A 765 -18.42 -6.96 24.47
N ALA A 766 -19.51 -6.67 25.19
CA ALA A 766 -20.86 -6.53 24.65
C ALA A 766 -21.53 -5.26 25.14
N SER A 767 -22.17 -4.55 24.21
CA SER A 767 -22.92 -3.32 24.51
C SER A 767 -24.39 -3.36 24.04
N GLY A 768 -24.78 -4.37 23.25
CA GLY A 768 -26.14 -4.58 22.82
C GLY A 768 -27.07 -4.96 23.96
N SER A 769 -28.34 -4.56 23.90
CA SER A 769 -29.36 -5.01 24.83
C SER A 769 -29.70 -6.50 24.63
N VAL A 770 -29.88 -7.21 25.73
CA VAL A 770 -30.25 -8.63 25.74
C VAL A 770 -31.65 -8.79 26.35
N TYR A 771 -32.55 -9.40 25.58
CA TYR A 771 -33.89 -9.67 25.98
C TYR A 771 -34.23 -11.15 25.78
N SER A 772 -34.77 -11.82 26.83
CA SER A 772 -35.21 -13.21 26.78
C SER A 772 -36.61 -13.37 27.35
N LYS A 773 -37.38 -14.30 26.78
CA LYS A 773 -38.76 -14.65 27.23
C LYS A 773 -38.78 -15.89 28.15
N GLY A 774 -37.94 -15.96 29.14
CA GLY A 774 -37.80 -17.07 30.06
C GLY A 774 -36.67 -18.03 29.65
N GLY A 775 -35.46 -17.51 29.56
CA GLY A 775 -34.25 -18.28 29.31
C GLY A 775 -33.85 -19.21 30.44
N LEU A 776 -32.90 -20.11 30.23
CA LEU A 776 -32.24 -20.86 31.27
C LEU A 776 -31.23 -19.99 32.00
N ALA A 777 -30.40 -19.30 31.21
CA ALA A 777 -29.41 -18.35 31.69
C ALA A 777 -29.27 -17.19 30.69
N THR A 778 -29.32 -15.95 31.21
CA THR A 778 -29.25 -14.75 30.38
C THR A 778 -28.18 -13.80 30.93
N GLY A 779 -27.15 -13.48 30.10
CA GLY A 779 -26.06 -12.61 30.50
C GLY A 779 -25.82 -11.44 29.53
N GLY A 780 -25.37 -10.33 30.03
CA GLY A 780 -25.03 -9.17 29.18
C GLY A 780 -23.85 -9.47 28.24
N LEU A 781 -22.96 -10.41 28.61
CA LEU A 781 -21.88 -10.91 27.77
C LEU A 781 -22.08 -12.40 27.45
N ILE A 782 -22.21 -13.26 28.47
CA ILE A 782 -22.29 -14.71 28.32
C ILE A 782 -23.57 -15.23 28.97
N GLY A 783 -24.38 -16.00 28.24
CA GLY A 783 -25.54 -16.63 28.81
C GLY A 783 -25.13 -17.66 29.86
N LYS A 784 -24.38 -18.69 29.46
CA LYS A 784 -23.85 -19.72 30.37
C LYS A 784 -22.37 -19.98 30.04
N ALA A 785 -21.52 -20.07 31.10
CA ALA A 785 -20.16 -20.50 31.03
C ALA A 785 -19.99 -21.78 31.84
N GLU A 786 -19.42 -22.84 31.26
CA GLU A 786 -19.22 -24.15 31.89
C GLU A 786 -17.91 -24.80 31.46
N GLY A 787 -17.45 -25.82 32.20
CA GLY A 787 -16.33 -26.68 31.80
C GLY A 787 -14.94 -26.06 31.99
N ASN A 788 -14.73 -25.33 33.07
CA ASN A 788 -13.43 -24.77 33.50
C ASN A 788 -12.78 -23.80 32.48
N GLY A 789 -13.58 -23.12 31.67
CA GLY A 789 -13.09 -22.09 30.74
C GLY A 789 -12.46 -20.91 31.48
N MET A 790 -11.47 -20.25 30.86
CA MET A 790 -10.86 -19.02 31.37
C MET A 790 -11.52 -17.79 30.73
N LEU A 791 -11.95 -16.85 31.56
CA LEU A 791 -12.69 -15.65 31.15
C LEU A 791 -12.00 -14.41 31.71
N GLY A 792 -11.37 -13.56 30.88
CA GLY A 792 -10.56 -12.46 31.37
C GLY A 792 -10.70 -11.14 30.61
N ASN A 793 -10.60 -10.01 31.34
CA ASN A 793 -10.72 -8.66 30.78
C ASN A 793 -12.02 -8.45 30.00
N LEU A 794 -13.16 -8.70 30.64
CA LEU A 794 -14.47 -8.71 30.00
C LEU A 794 -15.30 -7.47 30.39
N LYS A 795 -16.07 -6.93 29.43
CA LYS A 795 -16.96 -5.81 29.68
C LYS A 795 -18.37 -6.03 29.10
N ALA A 796 -19.39 -5.74 29.90
CA ALA A 796 -20.76 -5.72 29.46
C ALA A 796 -21.45 -4.40 29.88
N SER A 797 -22.04 -3.69 28.89
CA SER A 797 -22.73 -2.41 29.18
C SER A 797 -24.19 -2.40 28.70
N GLY A 798 -24.62 -3.39 27.93
CA GLY A 798 -25.99 -3.55 27.48
C GLY A 798 -26.96 -3.89 28.61
N SER A 799 -28.23 -3.47 28.51
CA SER A 799 -29.27 -3.88 29.44
C SER A 799 -29.65 -5.35 29.25
N VAL A 800 -29.90 -6.03 30.36
CA VAL A 800 -30.33 -7.45 30.38
C VAL A 800 -31.73 -7.56 30.97
N THR A 801 -32.65 -8.16 30.24
CA THR A 801 -34.03 -8.37 30.71
C THR A 801 -34.50 -9.80 30.40
N ASP A 802 -35.04 -10.46 31.39
CA ASP A 802 -35.73 -11.75 31.22
C ASP A 802 -37.06 -11.74 31.94
N GLN A 803 -38.11 -12.27 31.31
CA GLN A 803 -39.46 -12.28 31.87
C GLN A 803 -39.77 -13.55 32.69
N GLY A 804 -38.94 -14.59 32.65
CA GLY A 804 -39.12 -15.84 33.39
C GLY A 804 -38.22 -15.97 34.62
N GLY A 805 -38.22 -17.14 35.27
CA GLY A 805 -37.39 -17.49 36.42
C GLY A 805 -36.02 -17.96 36.01
N ALA A 806 -35.17 -17.11 35.43
CA ALA A 806 -33.87 -17.44 34.88
C ALA A 806 -32.72 -17.02 35.80
N ASP A 807 -31.51 -17.51 35.48
CA ASP A 807 -30.25 -16.96 35.99
C ASP A 807 -29.85 -15.77 35.15
N LEU A 808 -29.89 -14.55 35.73
CA LEU A 808 -29.59 -13.30 35.03
C LEU A 808 -28.37 -12.62 35.59
N GLY A 809 -27.41 -12.30 34.71
CA GLY A 809 -26.25 -11.50 35.08
C GLY A 809 -25.97 -10.36 34.10
N GLY A 810 -25.49 -9.24 34.61
CA GLY A 810 -25.02 -8.15 33.76
C GLY A 810 -23.84 -8.54 32.86
N LEU A 811 -23.04 -9.54 33.30
CA LEU A 811 -21.97 -10.15 32.50
C LEU A 811 -22.32 -11.59 32.13
N VAL A 812 -22.51 -12.46 33.13
CA VAL A 812 -22.74 -13.91 32.94
C VAL A 812 -24.05 -14.32 33.59
N GLY A 813 -24.96 -14.99 32.88
CA GLY A 813 -26.18 -15.52 33.48
C GLY A 813 -25.86 -16.63 34.50
N ASN A 814 -25.18 -17.68 34.02
CA ASN A 814 -24.79 -18.83 34.87
C ASN A 814 -23.32 -19.17 34.62
N ASN A 815 -22.51 -19.14 35.72
CA ASN A 815 -21.13 -19.55 35.75
C ASN A 815 -20.97 -20.90 36.47
N SER A 816 -20.73 -21.94 35.68
CA SER A 816 -20.56 -23.31 36.17
C SER A 816 -19.09 -23.73 36.10
N GLN A 817 -18.31 -23.45 37.12
CA GLN A 817 -16.90 -23.83 37.31
C GLN A 817 -15.88 -23.04 36.46
N SER A 818 -16.26 -22.01 35.71
CA SER A 818 -15.29 -21.19 34.97
C SER A 818 -14.63 -20.14 35.87
N ALA A 819 -13.37 -19.82 35.59
CA ALA A 819 -12.63 -18.74 36.26
C ALA A 819 -12.87 -17.40 35.52
N ILE A 820 -13.31 -16.38 36.26
CA ILE A 820 -13.52 -15.01 35.75
C ILE A 820 -12.50 -14.09 36.42
N GLU A 821 -11.63 -13.48 35.62
CA GLU A 821 -10.63 -12.55 36.07
C GLU A 821 -10.74 -11.20 35.34
N THR A 822 -10.85 -10.14 36.13
CA THR A 822 -11.00 -8.77 35.61
C THR A 822 -12.25 -8.62 34.74
N ALA A 823 -13.38 -8.27 35.35
CA ALA A 823 -14.65 -8.10 34.63
C ALA A 823 -15.41 -6.88 35.09
N GLU A 824 -16.13 -6.24 34.17
CA GLU A 824 -16.97 -5.07 34.44
C GLU A 824 -18.34 -5.21 33.80
N ALA A 825 -19.40 -4.98 34.62
CA ALA A 825 -20.76 -4.89 34.14
C ALA A 825 -21.37 -3.54 34.56
N THR A 826 -21.91 -2.78 33.60
CA THR A 826 -22.53 -1.46 33.85
C THR A 826 -23.98 -1.37 33.39
N GLY A 827 -24.47 -2.37 32.67
CA GLY A 827 -25.82 -2.44 32.15
C GLY A 827 -26.86 -2.70 33.26
N LYS A 828 -28.09 -2.18 33.06
CA LYS A 828 -29.22 -2.50 33.92
C LYS A 828 -29.65 -3.96 33.76
N VAL A 829 -29.89 -4.67 34.88
CA VAL A 829 -30.38 -6.04 34.91
C VAL A 829 -31.78 -6.11 35.51
N SER A 830 -32.73 -6.72 34.79
CA SER A 830 -34.11 -6.83 35.22
C SER A 830 -34.65 -8.26 35.06
N GLY A 831 -34.90 -8.96 36.15
CA GLY A 831 -35.42 -10.34 36.18
C GLY A 831 -36.88 -10.45 36.62
N GLY A 832 -37.54 -11.47 36.09
CA GLY A 832 -38.89 -11.86 36.51
C GLY A 832 -38.92 -12.53 37.88
N SER A 833 -40.08 -13.08 38.27
CA SER A 833 -40.24 -13.82 39.54
C SER A 833 -39.42 -15.12 39.54
N ASN A 834 -39.04 -15.55 40.75
CA ASN A 834 -38.20 -16.77 40.98
C ASN A 834 -36.87 -16.80 40.25
N SER A 835 -36.25 -15.62 39.98
CA SER A 835 -35.01 -15.47 39.26
C SER A 835 -33.81 -15.34 40.24
N ARG A 836 -32.63 -15.71 39.75
CA ARG A 836 -31.35 -15.32 40.39
C ARG A 836 -30.77 -14.16 39.56
N VAL A 837 -30.71 -13.01 40.16
CA VAL A 837 -30.39 -11.77 39.44
C VAL A 837 -29.15 -11.13 40.05
N GLY A 838 -28.07 -11.04 39.29
CA GLY A 838 -26.86 -10.35 39.71
C GLY A 838 -26.44 -9.26 38.74
N GLY A 839 -25.89 -8.18 39.24
CA GLY A 839 -25.35 -7.13 38.41
C GLY A 839 -24.17 -7.57 37.54
N LEU A 840 -23.44 -8.63 37.97
CA LEU A 840 -22.40 -9.28 37.19
C LEU A 840 -22.83 -10.73 36.81
N ILE A 841 -23.19 -11.55 37.81
CA ILE A 841 -23.48 -12.98 37.63
C ILE A 841 -24.83 -13.34 38.26
N GLY A 842 -25.73 -13.99 37.50
CA GLY A 842 -26.98 -14.52 38.07
C GLY A 842 -26.73 -15.63 39.06
N HIS A 843 -26.03 -16.67 38.65
CA HIS A 843 -25.69 -17.83 39.44
C HIS A 843 -24.24 -18.24 39.23
N ASN A 844 -23.43 -18.20 40.28
CA ASN A 844 -22.07 -18.71 40.34
C ASN A 844 -22.06 -20.08 41.01
N LEU A 845 -21.99 -21.15 40.25
CA LEU A 845 -21.99 -22.53 40.74
C LEU A 845 -20.58 -23.11 40.73
N GLY A 846 -19.80 -22.81 41.77
CA GLY A 846 -18.44 -23.31 41.96
C GLY A 846 -17.34 -22.62 41.18
N GLY A 847 -17.63 -21.55 40.44
CA GLY A 847 -16.61 -20.75 39.71
C GLY A 847 -15.89 -19.75 40.61
N SER A 848 -14.63 -19.41 40.30
CA SER A 848 -13.89 -18.32 40.91
C SER A 848 -14.10 -17.00 40.18
N VAL A 849 -14.26 -15.92 40.93
CA VAL A 849 -14.45 -14.57 40.37
C VAL A 849 -13.51 -13.60 41.09
N ALA A 850 -12.58 -12.99 40.37
CA ALA A 850 -11.62 -12.08 40.91
C ALA A 850 -11.59 -10.73 40.18
N HIS A 851 -11.34 -9.66 40.93
CA HIS A 851 -11.15 -8.29 40.40
C HIS A 851 -12.32 -7.83 39.50
N ALA A 852 -13.56 -8.08 39.94
CA ALA A 852 -14.75 -7.81 39.16
C ALA A 852 -15.64 -6.71 39.79
N ILE A 853 -16.24 -5.92 38.91
CA ILE A 853 -17.02 -4.74 39.31
C ILE A 853 -18.39 -4.75 38.62
N SER A 854 -19.45 -4.46 39.40
CA SER A 854 -20.78 -4.18 38.89
C SER A 854 -21.26 -2.79 39.30
N ARG A 855 -21.73 -2.01 38.31
CA ARG A 855 -22.23 -0.64 38.54
C ARG A 855 -23.67 -0.42 38.08
N GLY A 856 -24.27 -1.41 37.45
CA GLY A 856 -25.62 -1.33 36.92
C GLY A 856 -26.71 -1.45 37.97
N ASP A 857 -27.87 -0.86 37.74
CA ASP A 857 -29.06 -1.09 38.55
C ASP A 857 -29.56 -2.53 38.35
N VAL A 858 -29.91 -3.21 39.45
CA VAL A 858 -30.40 -4.58 39.48
C VAL A 858 -31.81 -4.64 40.04
N SER A 859 -32.71 -5.31 39.34
CA SER A 859 -34.08 -5.50 39.83
C SER A 859 -34.56 -6.92 39.66
N GLY A 860 -35.21 -7.52 40.66
CA GLY A 860 -35.79 -8.84 40.65
C GLY A 860 -37.29 -8.85 40.95
N GLY A 861 -38.00 -9.85 40.43
CA GLY A 861 -39.43 -10.06 40.74
C GLY A 861 -39.66 -10.70 42.12
N PHE A 862 -40.86 -11.21 42.33
CA PHE A 862 -41.27 -11.94 43.55
C PHE A 862 -40.44 -13.22 43.74
N ASN A 863 -40.03 -13.49 45.01
CA ASN A 863 -39.30 -14.69 45.42
C ASN A 863 -37.95 -14.87 44.67
N SER A 864 -37.23 -13.77 44.45
CA SER A 864 -35.98 -13.77 43.71
C SER A 864 -34.77 -13.65 44.64
N LEU A 865 -33.60 -14.13 44.21
CA LEU A 865 -32.31 -13.91 44.81
C LEU A 865 -31.62 -12.77 44.02
N VAL A 866 -31.45 -11.62 44.66
CA VAL A 866 -30.99 -10.41 43.97
C VAL A 866 -29.71 -9.86 44.63
N GLY A 867 -28.65 -9.78 43.90
CA GLY A 867 -27.38 -9.19 44.36
C GLY A 867 -26.85 -8.11 43.43
N GLY A 868 -26.27 -7.08 43.98
CA GLY A 868 -25.63 -6.03 43.18
C GLY A 868 -24.50 -6.56 42.27
N LEU A 869 -23.83 -7.67 42.73
CA LEU A 869 -22.85 -8.39 41.92
C LEU A 869 -23.36 -9.80 41.55
N VAL A 870 -23.75 -10.62 42.50
CA VAL A 870 -24.14 -12.02 42.27
C VAL A 870 -25.51 -12.34 42.88
N GLY A 871 -26.42 -12.95 42.11
CA GLY A 871 -27.70 -13.42 42.62
C GLY A 871 -27.57 -14.53 43.63
N HIS A 872 -26.92 -15.62 43.25
CA HIS A 872 -26.56 -16.75 44.12
C HIS A 872 -25.10 -17.13 43.92
N ASN A 873 -24.33 -17.19 45.01
CA ASN A 873 -22.91 -17.57 45.01
C ASN A 873 -22.72 -18.91 45.70
N GLY A 874 -22.25 -19.94 44.99
CA GLY A 874 -21.76 -21.22 45.48
C GLY A 874 -20.25 -21.41 45.24
N GLY A 875 -19.54 -20.42 44.73
CA GLY A 875 -18.11 -20.41 44.44
C GLY A 875 -17.33 -19.38 45.26
N GLU A 876 -16.26 -18.89 44.71
CA GLU A 876 -15.37 -17.93 45.38
C GLU A 876 -15.44 -16.54 44.72
N LEU A 877 -15.55 -15.50 45.51
CA LEU A 877 -15.50 -14.09 45.14
C LEU A 877 -14.33 -13.41 45.83
N VAL A 878 -13.38 -12.80 45.07
CA VAL A 878 -12.17 -12.19 45.64
C VAL A 878 -11.97 -10.78 45.05
N ASN A 879 -11.80 -9.78 45.89
CA ASN A 879 -11.56 -8.38 45.47
C ASN A 879 -12.64 -7.89 44.50
N VAL A 880 -13.89 -7.95 44.90
CA VAL A 880 -15.03 -7.58 44.05
C VAL A 880 -15.82 -6.39 44.60
N ASP A 881 -16.36 -5.58 43.68
CA ASP A 881 -17.11 -4.36 44.03
C ASP A 881 -18.51 -4.37 43.43
N ALA A 882 -19.49 -3.92 44.17
CA ALA A 882 -20.82 -3.63 43.66
C ALA A 882 -21.28 -2.21 44.04
N SER A 883 -21.87 -1.51 43.08
CA SER A 883 -22.50 -0.21 43.29
C SER A 883 -23.76 -0.16 42.43
N GLY A 884 -24.62 0.83 42.62
CA GLY A 884 -25.88 0.99 41.93
C GLY A 884 -27.08 0.69 42.85
N ARG A 885 -28.26 0.69 42.27
CA ARG A 885 -29.50 0.39 42.99
C ARG A 885 -29.84 -1.10 42.84
N VAL A 886 -30.06 -1.74 43.96
CA VAL A 886 -30.51 -3.15 44.02
C VAL A 886 -31.94 -3.17 44.56
N SER A 887 -32.87 -3.75 43.84
CA SER A 887 -34.27 -3.77 44.24
C SER A 887 -34.93 -5.12 43.93
N ALA A 888 -35.91 -5.47 44.76
CA ALA A 888 -36.73 -6.70 44.49
C ALA A 888 -38.18 -6.48 44.92
N ALA A 889 -39.07 -7.28 44.37
CA ALA A 889 -40.42 -7.41 44.89
C ALA A 889 -40.43 -8.18 46.25
N ALA A 890 -41.57 -8.50 46.78
CA ALA A 890 -41.70 -9.20 48.06
C ALA A 890 -41.12 -10.63 48.09
N SER A 891 -40.85 -11.14 49.31
CA SER A 891 -40.30 -12.47 49.58
C SER A 891 -38.95 -12.81 48.96
N ALA A 892 -38.16 -11.80 48.71
CA ALA A 892 -36.85 -11.93 48.07
C ALA A 892 -35.68 -11.99 49.08
N SER A 893 -34.51 -12.54 48.64
CA SER A 893 -33.26 -12.33 49.39
C SER A 893 -32.42 -11.34 48.60
N VAL A 894 -32.17 -10.18 49.19
CA VAL A 894 -31.58 -9.04 48.50
C VAL A 894 -30.31 -8.56 49.19
N GLY A 895 -29.21 -8.58 48.52
CA GLY A 895 -27.94 -8.08 49.02
C GLY A 895 -27.30 -7.03 48.13
N GLY A 896 -26.63 -6.06 48.72
CA GLY A 896 -25.92 -5.06 47.96
C GLY A 896 -24.81 -5.61 47.08
N LEU A 897 -24.23 -6.78 47.52
CA LEU A 897 -23.27 -7.55 46.73
C LEU A 897 -23.87 -8.89 46.27
N VAL A 898 -24.35 -9.72 47.19
CA VAL A 898 -24.83 -11.09 46.91
C VAL A 898 -26.22 -11.29 47.45
N GLY A 899 -27.15 -11.84 46.66
CA GLY A 899 -28.50 -12.17 47.12
C GLY A 899 -28.50 -13.33 48.13
N SER A 900 -27.86 -14.46 47.77
CA SER A 900 -27.68 -15.61 48.64
C SER A 900 -26.29 -16.21 48.48
N ASN A 901 -25.55 -16.40 49.61
CA ASN A 901 -24.19 -16.89 49.59
C ASN A 901 -24.09 -18.26 50.25
N ALA A 902 -23.66 -19.28 49.51
CA ALA A 902 -23.26 -20.60 49.97
C ALA A 902 -21.75 -20.87 49.82
N GLY A 903 -20.99 -19.93 49.20
CA GLY A 903 -19.57 -20.00 48.94
C GLY A 903 -18.73 -19.03 49.80
N SER A 904 -17.61 -18.61 49.26
CA SER A 904 -16.67 -17.68 49.92
C SER A 904 -16.73 -16.29 49.31
N ILE A 905 -16.71 -15.27 50.16
CA ILE A 905 -16.60 -13.84 49.79
C ILE A 905 -15.40 -13.28 50.55
N LEU A 906 -14.38 -12.80 49.81
CA LEU A 906 -13.11 -12.30 50.37
C LEU A 906 -12.81 -10.89 49.84
N SER A 907 -12.53 -9.96 50.72
CA SER A 907 -12.11 -8.59 50.39
C SER A 907 -13.09 -7.88 49.44
N ALA A 908 -14.39 -8.01 49.71
CA ALA A 908 -15.42 -7.49 48.85
C ALA A 908 -16.06 -6.21 49.42
N ARG A 909 -16.55 -5.34 48.56
CA ARG A 909 -17.18 -4.06 48.90
C ARG A 909 -18.53 -3.92 48.24
N SER A 910 -19.50 -3.36 48.98
CA SER A 910 -20.77 -2.93 48.42
C SER A 910 -21.04 -1.49 48.81
N SER A 911 -21.27 -0.62 47.83
CA SER A 911 -21.79 0.72 48.02
C SER A 911 -23.23 0.89 47.47
N SER A 912 -23.88 -0.24 47.21
CA SER A 912 -25.21 -0.30 46.60
C SER A 912 -26.33 0.21 47.53
N THR A 913 -27.32 0.92 46.99
CA THR A 913 -28.58 1.25 47.67
C THR A 913 -29.55 0.08 47.51
N VAL A 914 -29.91 -0.59 48.60
CA VAL A 914 -30.72 -1.81 48.59
C VAL A 914 -32.15 -1.50 49.10
N ASN A 915 -33.13 -1.98 48.31
CA ASN A 915 -34.54 -1.85 48.68
C ASN A 915 -35.32 -3.13 48.29
N SER A 916 -36.28 -3.57 49.14
CA SER A 916 -37.11 -4.70 48.79
C SER A 916 -38.52 -4.59 49.40
N GLY A 917 -39.45 -5.21 48.74
CA GLY A 917 -40.81 -5.38 49.26
C GLY A 917 -40.90 -6.28 50.49
N GLY A 918 -42.07 -6.34 51.13
CA GLY A 918 -42.31 -7.09 52.36
C GLY A 918 -41.92 -8.57 52.37
N ARG A 919 -41.65 -9.12 53.54
CA ARG A 919 -41.25 -10.52 53.80
C ARG A 919 -39.91 -10.90 53.15
N SER A 920 -39.03 -9.97 52.98
CA SER A 920 -37.71 -10.13 52.32
C SER A 920 -36.57 -10.15 53.37
N ARG A 921 -35.43 -10.80 52.98
CA ARG A 921 -34.16 -10.76 53.71
C ARG A 921 -33.27 -9.73 53.00
N ILE A 922 -32.88 -8.68 53.67
CA ILE A 922 -32.21 -7.52 53.09
C ILE A 922 -30.88 -7.28 53.81
N GLY A 923 -29.76 -7.40 53.10
CA GLY A 923 -28.44 -7.08 53.65
C GLY A 923 -27.71 -6.01 52.81
N GLY A 924 -26.93 -5.15 53.47
CA GLY A 924 -26.08 -4.19 52.76
C GLY A 924 -25.03 -4.86 51.90
N LEU A 925 -24.50 -6.06 52.32
CA LEU A 925 -23.60 -6.90 51.55
C LEU A 925 -24.33 -8.14 51.03
N VAL A 926 -24.92 -8.95 51.91
CA VAL A 926 -25.49 -10.27 51.60
C VAL A 926 -26.94 -10.34 52.12
N GLY A 927 -27.91 -10.74 51.26
CA GLY A 927 -29.30 -10.96 51.68
C GLY A 927 -29.40 -12.14 52.64
N GLU A 928 -28.86 -13.29 52.31
CA GLU A 928 -28.80 -14.49 53.11
C GLU A 928 -27.45 -15.19 53.01
N ASN A 929 -26.68 -15.30 54.10
CA ASN A 929 -25.45 -16.10 54.20
C ASN A 929 -25.84 -17.47 54.70
N GLN A 930 -25.78 -18.50 53.86
CA GLN A 930 -26.17 -19.89 54.17
C GLN A 930 -25.15 -20.58 55.08
N ILE A 931 -25.46 -21.78 55.56
CA ILE A 931 -24.64 -22.55 56.54
C ILE A 931 -23.19 -22.74 56.05
N GLN A 932 -22.98 -22.95 54.77
CA GLN A 932 -21.63 -23.09 54.19
C GLN A 932 -21.02 -21.75 53.76
N GLY A 933 -21.75 -20.66 53.82
CA GLY A 933 -21.30 -19.35 53.39
C GLY A 933 -20.29 -18.72 54.29
N ARG A 934 -19.18 -18.26 53.76
CA ARG A 934 -18.08 -17.58 54.45
C ARG A 934 -17.90 -16.16 53.92
N ILE A 935 -17.80 -15.19 54.79
CA ILE A 935 -17.56 -13.76 54.47
C ILE A 935 -16.33 -13.32 55.25
N VAL A 936 -15.28 -12.83 54.59
CA VAL A 936 -14.01 -12.43 55.20
C VAL A 936 -13.60 -11.04 54.70
N SER A 937 -13.17 -10.17 55.62
CA SER A 937 -12.59 -8.84 55.34
C SER A 937 -13.41 -8.03 54.32
N SER A 938 -14.74 -8.05 54.47
CA SER A 938 -15.66 -7.45 53.48
C SER A 938 -16.53 -6.37 54.13
N MET A 939 -16.93 -5.35 53.38
CA MET A 939 -17.63 -4.18 53.90
C MET A 939 -18.83 -3.79 53.05
N SER A 940 -19.80 -3.11 53.75
CA SER A 940 -20.92 -2.45 53.06
C SER A 940 -21.04 -1.02 53.52
N GLU A 941 -21.16 -0.10 52.57
CA GLU A 941 -21.31 1.34 52.79
C GLU A 941 -22.68 1.86 52.27
N GLY A 942 -23.47 1.01 51.66
CA GLY A 942 -24.75 1.38 51.07
C GLY A 942 -25.89 1.49 52.06
N THR A 943 -26.97 2.11 51.64
CA THR A 943 -28.20 2.20 52.42
C THR A 943 -29.11 1.03 52.21
N VAL A 944 -29.78 0.54 53.22
CA VAL A 944 -30.73 -0.57 53.24
C VAL A 944 -32.10 -0.08 53.63
N SER A 945 -33.11 -0.45 52.87
CA SER A 945 -34.53 -0.10 53.14
C SER A 945 -35.47 -1.23 52.73
N GLY A 946 -36.59 -1.33 53.38
CA GLY A 946 -37.59 -2.35 53.05
C GLY A 946 -38.94 -2.07 53.64
N ASP A 947 -39.97 -2.74 53.12
CA ASP A 947 -41.34 -2.62 53.55
C ASP A 947 -41.59 -3.42 54.87
N TYR A 948 -42.75 -3.86 55.14
CA TYR A 948 -43.15 -4.61 56.35
C TYR A 948 -42.67 -6.08 56.34
N TYR A 949 -42.44 -6.63 57.59
CA TYR A 949 -41.99 -8.00 57.85
C TYR A 949 -40.66 -8.39 57.09
N VAL A 950 -39.70 -7.53 57.08
CA VAL A 950 -38.38 -7.81 56.50
C VAL A 950 -37.33 -8.09 57.61
N SER A 951 -36.36 -8.95 57.28
CA SER A 951 -35.13 -9.12 58.07
C SER A 951 -34.05 -8.24 57.45
N MET A 952 -33.58 -7.19 58.14
CA MET A 952 -32.58 -6.26 57.64
C MET A 952 -31.32 -6.26 58.46
N GLY A 953 -30.17 -6.20 57.78
CA GLY A 953 -28.84 -6.05 58.37
C GLY A 953 -27.91 -5.17 57.57
N GLY A 954 -27.06 -4.40 58.23
CA GLY A 954 -26.05 -3.59 57.55
C GLY A 954 -25.08 -4.38 56.70
N LEU A 955 -24.75 -5.59 57.13
CA LEU A 955 -23.92 -6.54 56.38
C LEU A 955 -24.74 -7.71 55.82
N ALA A 956 -25.44 -8.48 56.64
CA ALA A 956 -26.27 -9.61 56.24
C ALA A 956 -27.69 -9.49 56.76
N GLY A 957 -28.73 -9.77 55.90
CA GLY A 957 -30.13 -9.81 56.32
C GLY A 957 -30.42 -11.03 57.19
N VAL A 958 -29.88 -12.22 56.85
CA VAL A 958 -29.83 -13.44 57.64
C VAL A 958 -28.46 -14.05 57.50
N ASN A 959 -27.85 -14.43 58.66
CA ASN A 959 -26.55 -15.11 58.69
C ASN A 959 -26.69 -16.49 59.36
N LEU A 960 -26.46 -17.56 58.60
CA LEU A 960 -26.38 -18.93 59.07
C LEU A 960 -24.97 -19.49 58.97
N GLY A 961 -24.03 -18.81 58.30
CA GLY A 961 -22.66 -19.18 58.06
C GLY A 961 -21.68 -18.40 58.91
N SER A 962 -20.42 -18.24 58.45
CA SER A 962 -19.37 -17.51 59.12
C SER A 962 -19.16 -16.09 58.53
N ILE A 963 -18.86 -15.14 59.43
CA ILE A 963 -18.39 -13.80 59.11
C ILE A 963 -17.11 -13.57 59.92
N GLU A 964 -16.01 -13.26 59.25
CA GLU A 964 -14.68 -13.09 59.77
C GLU A 964 -14.11 -11.73 59.41
N TYR A 965 -13.25 -11.18 60.26
CA TYR A 965 -12.56 -9.91 59.99
C TYR A 965 -11.46 -10.07 58.95
#